data_5ec3191d276b12d43dc41133e550fb41
#
_entry.id   5ec3191d276b12d43dc41133e550fb41
#
_cell.length_a   1.000
_cell.length_b   1.000
_cell.length_c   1.000
_cell.angle_alpha   90.00
_cell.angle_beta   90.00
_cell.angle_gamma   90.00
#
_symmetry.space_group_name_H-M   'P 1'
#
loop_
_entity.id
_entity.type
_entity.pdbx_description
1 polymer ?
#
loop_
_entity_poly.entity_id
_entity_poly.type
_entity_poly.pdbx_seq_one_letter_code
_entity_poly.pdbx_strand_id
1 'polypeptide(L)'
;METKQYNSLFSFIWNIANDVLVHAFEKGDYKKIILPFMVLRRIDVLLEPTKQQVLDKKAFCDKNGLTEYEPFLTKVTGYPFYNTSAFTMSTLKNEIDPQRLKMNVIEYFNGFSEDVQDIIDKFKLRQQVDNLTEVGRLGSLLEKFTDGNINLSVNPVMEETTDENGNAVMVERLPGLDNHTMGTIFEELLRKFNEENNVTEAGEHFTPRDYVRLLADLAVVPIKDKLANNTYHIYDGACGTGGILTIAQEEIERIAKEQGKQVKTSIFGQELQADTYATCKADLMISGNINKFTYKLDSGEHQYIAFGSTISQDGHAGEKFDFCISNPPFGTPWKEDLKNWGLGDKKEVIDPRFVHSSDASLTTASEPISFIPDIGDCQMLFLANNVSRMKDTPLGTRIVEVHNGSSLFTGNAGGGESNLRRYIIENDLLEAIIAMPENDFFNTPIQTYIWILTNRKEERRKGKVQLIDASSIKHPLRKNLGHKNCETTKVDRDYILNLLMDFNETPESKIFRNEEFGYWQVPVLRPKRDKEGNIVMKKGKVVMAKNRNEMELVPLLYPGGISAYYEKEVKPYDSEVEFGEPTLGYEILFAKYFYTPTHLRSLEQVMDDVKEIGADIHKLQLEIESVVTRGINSDVKFKSTNIPWLPEIPEHWQIKPIRSLLREVTEKSETGNEELLSLSQYTGISYKKDAKNTGMFEAESTIGYKKVYPGQFVMNIMLAWNGSYAVSDLEGIISPAYCVFDFVSDCDKLYYHYLLRLGIYSGAFKTASRGIIDSRLRLYPNRFYPFPIICPPIEEQHAIVSYITERVAKIDSLIEKLNKEIECIKEYKQRLISDVVTGQIKVS
;
A
#
# COMPACT_ATOMS: atom_id res chain seq x y z
N MET A 1 -21.02 -18.86 0.32
CA MET A 1 -20.55 -19.72 -0.80
C MET A 1 -19.42 -19.06 -1.57
N GLU A 2 -19.49 -17.79 -1.80
CA GLU A 2 -18.50 -16.99 -2.57
C GLU A 2 -17.03 -17.05 -2.07
N THR A 3 -16.81 -17.02 -0.77
CA THR A 3 -15.44 -16.95 -0.20
C THR A 3 -14.63 -18.25 -0.43
N LYS A 4 -15.26 -19.39 -0.48
CA LYS A 4 -14.56 -20.70 -0.61
C LYS A 4 -14.13 -20.96 -2.06
N GLN A 5 -14.97 -20.60 -3.02
CA GLN A 5 -14.68 -20.70 -4.45
C GLN A 5 -13.57 -19.71 -4.85
N TYR A 6 -13.71 -18.48 -4.40
CA TYR A 6 -12.71 -17.42 -4.57
C TYR A 6 -11.33 -17.88 -4.12
N ASN A 7 -11.21 -18.35 -2.88
CA ASN A 7 -9.95 -18.83 -2.32
C ASN A 7 -9.36 -20.03 -3.08
N SER A 8 -10.23 -20.93 -3.58
CA SER A 8 -9.80 -22.10 -4.36
C SER A 8 -9.20 -21.68 -5.71
N LEU A 9 -9.89 -20.82 -6.47
CA LEU A 9 -9.43 -20.33 -7.77
C LEU A 9 -8.16 -19.46 -7.64
N PHE A 10 -8.15 -18.58 -6.65
CA PHE A 10 -6.98 -17.76 -6.34
C PHE A 10 -5.75 -18.62 -6.02
N SER A 11 -5.90 -19.59 -5.11
CA SER A 11 -4.82 -20.51 -4.75
C SER A 11 -4.35 -21.35 -5.93
N PHE A 12 -5.27 -21.75 -6.80
CA PHE A 12 -4.92 -22.52 -7.99
C PHE A 12 -4.06 -21.71 -8.96
N ILE A 13 -4.49 -20.48 -9.32
CA ILE A 13 -3.74 -19.61 -10.22
C ILE A 13 -2.36 -19.28 -9.62
N TRP A 14 -2.32 -19.06 -8.30
CA TRP A 14 -1.06 -18.86 -7.58
C TRP A 14 -0.13 -20.08 -7.67
N ASN A 15 -0.69 -21.29 -7.56
CA ASN A 15 0.09 -22.51 -7.66
C ASN A 15 0.64 -22.76 -9.07
N ILE A 16 0.03 -22.21 -10.14
CA ILE A 16 0.61 -22.27 -11.49
C ILE A 16 2.00 -21.62 -11.50
N ALA A 17 2.19 -20.49 -10.78
CA ALA A 17 3.49 -19.84 -10.64
C ALA A 17 4.54 -20.81 -10.06
N ASN A 18 4.18 -21.50 -8.99
CA ASN A 18 5.09 -22.42 -8.33
C ASN A 18 5.33 -23.72 -9.11
N ASP A 19 4.31 -24.24 -9.78
CA ASP A 19 4.40 -25.53 -10.49
C ASP A 19 5.11 -25.42 -11.86
N VAL A 20 4.94 -24.27 -12.55
CA VAL A 20 5.39 -24.13 -13.94
C VAL A 20 6.62 -23.21 -14.06
N LEU A 21 6.66 -22.11 -13.31
CA LEU A 21 7.65 -21.03 -13.51
C LEU A 21 8.84 -21.11 -12.55
N VAL A 22 8.73 -21.80 -11.42
CA VAL A 22 9.84 -21.97 -10.46
C VAL A 22 11.04 -22.60 -11.16
N HIS A 23 12.22 -22.09 -10.87
CA HIS A 23 13.52 -22.44 -11.47
C HIS A 23 13.69 -22.13 -12.98
N ALA A 24 12.67 -21.64 -13.66
CA ALA A 24 12.75 -21.27 -15.08
C ALA A 24 12.73 -19.75 -15.29
N PHE A 25 12.12 -19.00 -14.35
CA PHE A 25 11.96 -17.55 -14.42
C PHE A 25 12.25 -16.93 -13.06
N GLU A 26 12.62 -15.64 -13.04
CA GLU A 26 12.71 -14.86 -11.82
C GLU A 26 11.30 -14.56 -11.27
N LYS A 27 11.14 -14.50 -9.95
CA LYS A 27 9.83 -14.24 -9.32
C LYS A 27 9.17 -12.95 -9.84
N GLY A 28 9.98 -11.93 -10.16
CA GLY A 28 9.51 -10.66 -10.72
C GLY A 28 8.82 -10.78 -12.10
N ASP A 29 9.11 -11.83 -12.85
CA ASP A 29 8.55 -12.05 -14.18
C ASP A 29 7.26 -12.88 -14.18
N TYR A 30 6.90 -13.51 -13.05
CA TYR A 30 5.70 -14.36 -12.97
C TYR A 30 4.44 -13.59 -13.35
N LYS A 31 4.30 -12.34 -12.90
CA LYS A 31 3.15 -11.48 -13.23
C LYS A 31 3.02 -11.26 -14.74
N LYS A 32 4.15 -11.11 -15.46
CA LYS A 32 4.19 -10.87 -16.92
C LYS A 32 3.76 -12.08 -17.75
N ILE A 33 3.65 -13.25 -17.13
CA ILE A 33 3.24 -14.50 -17.78
C ILE A 33 1.82 -14.88 -17.32
N ILE A 34 1.61 -14.97 -16.01
CA ILE A 34 0.37 -15.52 -15.45
C ILE A 34 -0.83 -14.63 -15.71
N LEU A 35 -0.71 -13.32 -15.46
CA LEU A 35 -1.84 -12.41 -15.62
C LEU A 35 -2.33 -12.34 -17.08
N PRO A 36 -1.46 -12.15 -18.09
CA PRO A 36 -1.91 -12.14 -19.46
C PRO A 36 -2.52 -13.47 -19.92
N PHE A 37 -1.93 -14.61 -19.55
CA PHE A 37 -2.50 -15.92 -19.89
C PHE A 37 -3.84 -16.18 -19.21
N MET A 38 -4.05 -15.67 -18.00
CA MET A 38 -5.35 -15.71 -17.32
C MET A 38 -6.41 -14.89 -18.08
N VAL A 39 -6.06 -13.68 -18.51
CA VAL A 39 -6.92 -12.84 -19.36
C VAL A 39 -7.28 -13.56 -20.65
N LEU A 40 -6.28 -14.06 -21.37
CA LEU A 40 -6.52 -14.79 -22.62
C LEU A 40 -7.38 -16.03 -22.41
N ARG A 41 -7.19 -16.76 -21.32
CA ARG A 41 -8.05 -17.92 -21.00
C ARG A 41 -9.49 -17.50 -20.72
N ARG A 42 -9.69 -16.37 -20.00
CA ARG A 42 -11.05 -15.82 -19.80
C ARG A 42 -11.71 -15.48 -21.13
N ILE A 43 -11.01 -14.76 -22.00
CA ILE A 43 -11.48 -14.39 -23.35
C ILE A 43 -11.79 -15.66 -24.18
N ASP A 44 -10.88 -16.64 -24.16
CA ASP A 44 -11.02 -17.92 -24.89
C ASP A 44 -12.31 -18.66 -24.51
N VAL A 45 -12.55 -18.80 -23.19
CA VAL A 45 -13.74 -19.48 -22.68
C VAL A 45 -15.04 -18.73 -23.03
N LEU A 46 -15.02 -17.41 -23.01
CA LEU A 46 -16.17 -16.58 -23.42
C LEU A 46 -16.49 -16.73 -24.90
N LEU A 47 -15.45 -16.92 -25.76
CA LEU A 47 -15.61 -17.08 -27.20
C LEU A 47 -15.91 -18.53 -27.63
N GLU A 48 -15.59 -19.52 -26.82
CA GLU A 48 -15.72 -20.95 -27.14
C GLU A 48 -17.12 -21.33 -27.67
N PRO A 49 -18.26 -20.87 -27.09
CA PRO A 49 -19.61 -21.20 -27.57
C PRO A 49 -19.93 -20.69 -28.98
N THR A 50 -19.27 -19.62 -29.42
CA THR A 50 -19.53 -18.97 -30.72
C THR A 50 -18.42 -19.22 -31.74
N LYS A 51 -17.40 -20.00 -31.37
CA LYS A 51 -16.17 -20.16 -32.17
C LYS A 51 -16.46 -20.59 -33.62
N GLN A 52 -17.25 -21.63 -33.83
CA GLN A 52 -17.59 -22.12 -35.16
C GLN A 52 -18.37 -21.08 -35.99
N GLN A 53 -19.30 -20.37 -35.35
CA GLN A 53 -20.10 -19.33 -36.00
C GLN A 53 -19.21 -18.14 -36.45
N VAL A 54 -18.16 -17.80 -35.67
CA VAL A 54 -17.17 -16.79 -36.07
C VAL A 54 -16.39 -17.23 -37.28
N LEU A 55 -15.91 -18.50 -37.33
CA LEU A 55 -15.17 -19.04 -38.48
C LEU A 55 -16.03 -19.06 -39.74
N ASP A 56 -17.28 -19.52 -39.62
CA ASP A 56 -18.23 -19.55 -40.73
C ASP A 56 -18.53 -18.15 -41.26
N LYS A 57 -18.72 -17.18 -40.31
CA LYS A 57 -19.00 -15.80 -40.67
C LYS A 57 -17.78 -15.12 -41.34
N LYS A 58 -16.57 -15.40 -40.85
CA LYS A 58 -15.32 -14.96 -41.45
C LYS A 58 -15.21 -15.49 -42.88
N ALA A 59 -15.40 -16.78 -43.09
CA ALA A 59 -15.38 -17.39 -44.42
C ALA A 59 -16.43 -16.76 -45.37
N PHE A 60 -17.61 -16.45 -44.85
CA PHE A 60 -18.64 -15.72 -45.64
C PHE A 60 -18.17 -14.30 -46.02
N CYS A 61 -17.54 -13.57 -45.13
CA CYS A 61 -17.00 -12.22 -45.39
C CYS A 61 -15.91 -12.28 -46.47
N ASP A 62 -14.97 -13.22 -46.34
CA ASP A 62 -13.88 -13.43 -47.29
C ASP A 62 -14.41 -13.75 -48.69
N LYS A 63 -15.39 -14.64 -48.77
CA LYS A 63 -16.04 -15.02 -50.05
C LYS A 63 -16.73 -13.87 -50.76
N ASN A 64 -17.23 -12.87 -49.97
CA ASN A 64 -17.89 -11.67 -50.49
C ASN A 64 -16.95 -10.46 -50.62
N GLY A 65 -15.64 -10.63 -50.40
CA GLY A 65 -14.65 -9.54 -50.54
C GLY A 65 -14.78 -8.44 -49.51
N LEU A 66 -15.39 -8.73 -48.35
CA LEU A 66 -15.51 -7.78 -47.22
C LEU A 66 -14.21 -7.76 -46.43
N THR A 67 -13.57 -6.61 -46.36
CA THR A 67 -12.32 -6.39 -45.62
C THR A 67 -12.60 -5.93 -44.18
N GLU A 68 -13.70 -5.25 -43.93
CA GLU A 68 -14.16 -4.79 -42.62
C GLU A 68 -15.18 -5.79 -42.04
N TYR A 69 -14.71 -6.81 -41.36
CA TYR A 69 -15.56 -7.87 -40.84
C TYR A 69 -15.80 -7.75 -39.31
N GLU A 70 -15.11 -6.85 -38.63
CA GLU A 70 -15.23 -6.65 -37.17
C GLU A 70 -16.70 -6.45 -36.68
N PRO A 71 -17.53 -5.58 -37.32
CA PRO A 71 -18.92 -5.38 -36.88
C PRO A 71 -19.78 -6.65 -37.03
N PHE A 72 -19.40 -7.52 -37.97
CA PHE A 72 -20.11 -8.79 -38.18
C PHE A 72 -19.71 -9.85 -37.15
N LEU A 73 -18.41 -9.90 -36.79
CA LEU A 73 -17.86 -10.92 -35.88
C LEU A 73 -18.21 -10.57 -34.42
N THR A 74 -18.11 -9.31 -34.01
CA THR A 74 -18.53 -8.85 -32.68
C THR A 74 -20.03 -9.05 -32.43
N LYS A 75 -20.86 -8.92 -33.49
CA LYS A 75 -22.29 -9.24 -33.40
C LYS A 75 -22.54 -10.75 -33.19
N VAL A 76 -21.70 -11.61 -33.77
CA VAL A 76 -21.79 -13.07 -33.58
C VAL A 76 -21.37 -13.46 -32.15
N THR A 77 -20.28 -12.88 -31.63
CA THR A 77 -19.78 -13.21 -30.29
C THR A 77 -20.63 -12.60 -29.19
N GLY A 78 -21.26 -11.44 -29.45
CA GLY A 78 -21.90 -10.62 -28.42
C GLY A 78 -20.91 -9.88 -27.52
N TYR A 79 -19.61 -9.93 -27.84
CA TYR A 79 -18.53 -9.27 -27.12
C TYR A 79 -17.81 -8.27 -28.05
N PRO A 80 -17.08 -7.29 -27.49
CA PRO A 80 -16.25 -6.37 -28.29
C PRO A 80 -14.99 -7.04 -28.90
N PHE A 81 -14.87 -8.34 -28.76
CA PHE A 81 -13.73 -9.12 -29.22
C PHE A 81 -14.17 -10.42 -29.89
N TYR A 82 -13.31 -10.96 -30.72
CA TYR A 82 -13.46 -12.23 -31.42
C TYR A 82 -12.09 -12.89 -31.66
N ASN A 83 -12.12 -14.16 -32.15
CA ASN A 83 -10.91 -14.83 -32.60
C ASN A 83 -11.21 -15.67 -33.87
N THR A 84 -10.50 -15.39 -34.97
CA THR A 84 -10.66 -16.02 -36.27
C THR A 84 -9.71 -17.20 -36.53
N SER A 85 -8.81 -17.53 -35.61
CA SER A 85 -7.97 -18.71 -35.67
C SER A 85 -8.78 -20.00 -35.54
N ALA A 86 -8.29 -21.10 -36.08
CA ALA A 86 -8.88 -22.43 -35.86
C ALA A 86 -8.67 -22.98 -34.43
N PHE A 87 -7.74 -22.38 -33.67
CA PHE A 87 -7.34 -22.87 -32.38
C PHE A 87 -8.13 -22.25 -31.24
N THR A 88 -8.24 -23.01 -30.11
CA THR A 88 -8.59 -22.56 -28.78
C THR A 88 -7.46 -22.95 -27.83
N MET A 89 -7.38 -22.42 -26.63
CA MET A 89 -6.37 -22.87 -25.65
C MET A 89 -6.51 -24.37 -25.34
N SER A 90 -7.75 -24.87 -25.30
CA SER A 90 -8.03 -26.28 -25.08
C SER A 90 -7.56 -27.20 -26.22
N THR A 91 -7.54 -26.73 -27.45
CA THR A 91 -7.01 -27.50 -28.59
C THR A 91 -5.49 -27.40 -28.70
N LEU A 92 -4.90 -26.26 -28.36
CA LEU A 92 -3.46 -26.02 -28.36
C LEU A 92 -2.68 -26.97 -27.45
N LYS A 93 -3.22 -27.29 -26.27
CA LYS A 93 -2.54 -28.19 -25.32
C LYS A 93 -2.28 -29.60 -25.83
N ASN A 94 -2.99 -30.02 -26.90
CA ASN A 94 -2.84 -31.36 -27.48
C ASN A 94 -1.63 -31.48 -28.44
N GLU A 95 -0.98 -30.39 -28.80
CA GLU A 95 0.22 -30.40 -29.61
C GLU A 95 1.44 -30.76 -28.78
N ILE A 96 2.14 -31.83 -29.16
CA ILE A 96 3.28 -32.37 -28.40
C ILE A 96 4.60 -31.74 -28.88
N ASP A 97 4.71 -31.39 -30.14
CA ASP A 97 5.94 -30.75 -30.66
C ASP A 97 6.06 -29.31 -30.21
N PRO A 98 7.12 -28.93 -29.48
CA PRO A 98 7.24 -27.60 -28.94
C PRO A 98 7.28 -26.49 -29.99
N GLN A 99 7.87 -26.74 -31.16
CA GLN A 99 7.97 -25.73 -32.21
C GLN A 99 6.63 -25.56 -32.93
N ARG A 100 5.91 -26.64 -33.18
CA ARG A 100 4.54 -26.58 -33.71
C ARG A 100 3.61 -25.89 -32.71
N LEU A 101 3.69 -26.25 -31.44
CA LEU A 101 2.92 -25.60 -30.40
C LEU A 101 3.14 -24.10 -30.40
N LYS A 102 4.39 -23.63 -30.43
CA LYS A 102 4.74 -22.20 -30.54
C LYS A 102 4.10 -21.57 -31.79
N MET A 103 4.22 -22.19 -32.96
CA MET A 103 3.61 -21.67 -34.20
C MET A 103 2.08 -21.54 -34.06
N ASN A 104 1.44 -22.58 -33.54
CA ASN A 104 -0.03 -22.61 -33.35
C ASN A 104 -0.49 -21.54 -32.35
N VAL A 105 0.28 -21.30 -31.27
CA VAL A 105 -0.02 -20.23 -30.30
C VAL A 105 0.13 -18.84 -30.94
N ILE A 106 1.13 -18.63 -31.77
CA ILE A 106 1.29 -17.35 -32.51
C ILE A 106 0.14 -17.14 -33.50
N GLU A 107 -0.28 -18.20 -34.22
CA GLU A 107 -1.46 -18.16 -35.11
C GLU A 107 -2.74 -17.87 -34.31
N TYR A 108 -2.90 -18.49 -33.16
CA TYR A 108 -4.01 -18.23 -32.25
C TYR A 108 -4.05 -16.75 -31.81
N PHE A 109 -2.89 -16.15 -31.46
CA PHE A 109 -2.78 -14.72 -31.14
C PHE A 109 -3.15 -13.81 -32.32
N ASN A 110 -2.71 -14.17 -33.53
CA ASN A 110 -3.00 -13.38 -34.73
C ASN A 110 -4.50 -13.41 -35.12
N GLY A 111 -5.24 -14.39 -34.64
CA GLY A 111 -6.69 -14.52 -34.89
C GLY A 111 -7.55 -13.58 -34.07
N PHE A 112 -7.02 -12.95 -33.02
CA PHE A 112 -7.79 -12.04 -32.17
C PHE A 112 -8.11 -10.71 -32.85
N SER A 113 -9.16 -10.03 -32.39
CA SER A 113 -9.48 -8.66 -32.73
C SER A 113 -8.34 -7.69 -32.33
N GLU A 114 -8.28 -6.54 -32.97
CA GLU A 114 -7.21 -5.56 -32.84
C GLU A 114 -6.97 -5.14 -31.38
N ASP A 115 -8.02 -4.90 -30.61
CA ASP A 115 -7.92 -4.55 -29.19
C ASP A 115 -7.27 -5.64 -28.33
N VAL A 116 -7.55 -6.93 -28.62
CA VAL A 116 -6.90 -8.05 -27.91
C VAL A 116 -5.46 -8.21 -28.38
N GLN A 117 -5.16 -7.98 -29.66
CA GLN A 117 -3.78 -7.99 -30.15
C GLN A 117 -2.95 -6.87 -29.54
N ASP A 118 -3.51 -5.68 -29.36
CA ASP A 118 -2.85 -4.58 -28.65
C ASP A 118 -2.48 -4.99 -27.23
N ILE A 119 -3.39 -5.65 -26.50
CA ILE A 119 -3.11 -6.21 -25.17
C ILE A 119 -1.96 -7.23 -25.21
N ILE A 120 -1.99 -8.16 -26.18
CA ILE A 120 -0.95 -9.18 -26.38
C ILE A 120 0.42 -8.53 -26.59
N ASP A 121 0.47 -7.50 -27.44
CA ASP A 121 1.70 -6.83 -27.82
C ASP A 121 2.26 -5.97 -26.66
N LYS A 122 1.41 -5.27 -25.91
CA LYS A 122 1.81 -4.48 -24.74
C LYS A 122 2.35 -5.34 -23.60
N PHE A 123 1.77 -6.52 -23.38
CA PHE A 123 2.32 -7.53 -22.47
C PHE A 123 3.56 -8.24 -23.00
N LYS A 124 3.95 -8.00 -24.27
CA LYS A 124 5.06 -8.73 -24.96
C LYS A 124 4.88 -10.23 -24.93
N LEU A 125 3.63 -10.73 -25.05
CA LEU A 125 3.33 -12.15 -24.91
C LEU A 125 4.00 -13.02 -25.95
N ARG A 126 4.22 -12.51 -27.17
CA ARG A 126 4.93 -13.25 -28.24
C ARG A 126 6.35 -13.60 -27.77
N GLN A 127 7.05 -12.66 -27.10
CA GLN A 127 8.36 -12.91 -26.52
C GLN A 127 8.29 -13.87 -25.32
N GLN A 128 7.24 -13.81 -24.49
CA GLN A 128 7.06 -14.77 -23.41
C GLN A 128 6.80 -16.19 -23.93
N VAL A 129 6.09 -16.34 -25.05
CA VAL A 129 5.92 -17.64 -25.72
C VAL A 129 7.26 -18.19 -26.20
N ASP A 130 8.15 -17.33 -26.75
CA ASP A 130 9.51 -17.73 -27.13
C ASP A 130 10.28 -18.24 -25.91
N ASN A 131 10.34 -17.46 -24.83
CA ASN A 131 11.01 -17.81 -23.58
C ASN A 131 10.47 -19.13 -22.99
N LEU A 132 9.13 -19.28 -22.91
CA LEU A 132 8.47 -20.48 -22.40
C LEU A 132 8.77 -21.73 -23.25
N THR A 133 8.91 -21.55 -24.57
CA THR A 133 9.25 -22.65 -25.50
C THR A 133 10.71 -23.09 -25.30
N GLU A 134 11.64 -22.15 -25.15
CA GLU A 134 13.06 -22.44 -24.92
C GLU A 134 13.30 -23.24 -23.66
N VAL A 135 12.56 -22.92 -22.58
CA VAL A 135 12.65 -23.66 -21.30
C VAL A 135 11.71 -24.88 -21.23
N GLY A 136 10.98 -25.19 -22.31
CA GLY A 136 10.07 -26.33 -22.39
C GLY A 136 8.84 -26.26 -21.47
N ARG A 137 8.35 -25.06 -21.13
CA ARG A 137 7.25 -24.83 -20.19
C ARG A 137 5.93 -24.39 -20.83
N LEU A 138 5.90 -24.06 -22.11
CA LEU A 138 4.71 -23.56 -22.80
C LEU A 138 3.54 -24.58 -22.74
N GLY A 139 3.78 -25.85 -23.03
CA GLY A 139 2.76 -26.89 -22.96
C GLY A 139 2.19 -27.08 -21.57
N SER A 140 3.07 -27.13 -20.55
CA SER A 140 2.65 -27.26 -19.14
C SER A 140 1.81 -26.06 -18.67
N LEU A 141 2.14 -24.85 -19.13
CA LEU A 141 1.37 -23.64 -18.81
C LEU A 141 -0.05 -23.73 -19.40
N LEU A 142 -0.18 -24.09 -20.67
CA LEU A 142 -1.48 -24.25 -21.33
C LEU A 142 -2.31 -25.37 -20.70
N GLU A 143 -1.68 -26.49 -20.32
CA GLU A 143 -2.34 -27.60 -19.61
C GLU A 143 -2.95 -27.12 -18.29
N LYS A 144 -2.17 -26.38 -17.49
CA LYS A 144 -2.67 -25.81 -16.21
C LYS A 144 -3.83 -24.84 -16.42
N PHE A 145 -3.74 -23.88 -17.34
CA PHE A 145 -4.83 -22.94 -17.61
C PHE A 145 -6.08 -23.58 -18.20
N THR A 146 -5.97 -24.77 -18.77
CA THR A 146 -7.09 -25.57 -19.33
C THR A 146 -7.46 -26.76 -18.46
N ASP A 147 -7.03 -26.80 -17.18
CA ASP A 147 -7.38 -27.83 -16.23
C ASP A 147 -8.91 -27.83 -15.98
N GLY A 148 -9.51 -29.03 -16.02
CA GLY A 148 -10.95 -29.23 -15.83
C GLY A 148 -11.46 -28.86 -14.43
N ASN A 149 -10.56 -28.59 -13.47
CA ASN A 149 -10.90 -28.13 -12.12
C ASN A 149 -11.03 -26.60 -12.01
N ILE A 150 -10.83 -25.88 -13.12
CA ILE A 150 -11.01 -24.42 -13.18
C ILE A 150 -12.17 -24.09 -14.10
N ASN A 151 -13.04 -23.21 -13.63
CA ASN A 151 -14.06 -22.59 -14.47
C ASN A 151 -13.86 -21.08 -14.50
N LEU A 152 -13.38 -20.54 -15.62
CA LEU A 152 -13.33 -19.12 -15.91
C LEU A 152 -14.48 -18.64 -16.79
N SER A 153 -15.51 -19.49 -17.03
CA SER A 153 -16.73 -19.13 -17.76
C SER A 153 -17.75 -18.43 -16.86
N VAL A 154 -18.62 -17.62 -17.45
CA VAL A 154 -19.81 -17.10 -16.75
C VAL A 154 -20.83 -18.19 -16.45
N ASN A 155 -20.82 -19.27 -17.19
CA ASN A 155 -21.73 -20.39 -17.00
C ASN A 155 -21.14 -21.46 -16.10
N PRO A 156 -21.93 -22.11 -15.24
CA PRO A 156 -21.47 -23.23 -14.44
C PRO A 156 -21.12 -24.44 -15.30
N VAL A 157 -20.18 -25.24 -14.83
CA VAL A 157 -19.88 -26.56 -15.42
C VAL A 157 -20.83 -27.57 -14.78
N MET A 158 -21.67 -28.19 -15.58
CA MET A 158 -22.60 -29.18 -15.15
C MET A 158 -22.03 -30.59 -15.37
N GLU A 159 -22.30 -31.48 -14.45
CA GLU A 159 -21.92 -32.91 -14.55
C GLU A 159 -23.16 -33.80 -14.36
N GLU A 160 -23.26 -34.83 -15.21
CA GLU A 160 -24.32 -35.79 -15.06
C GLU A 160 -23.98 -36.79 -13.95
N THR A 161 -24.86 -36.91 -12.96
CA THR A 161 -24.75 -37.87 -11.85
C THR A 161 -26.06 -38.60 -11.68
N THR A 162 -26.06 -39.69 -10.89
CA THR A 162 -27.25 -40.49 -10.64
C THR A 162 -27.81 -40.11 -9.28
N ASP A 163 -29.11 -39.80 -9.22
CA ASP A 163 -29.84 -39.56 -7.95
C ASP A 163 -30.03 -40.86 -7.16
N GLU A 164 -30.55 -40.75 -5.95
CA GLU A 164 -30.83 -41.90 -5.06
C GLU A 164 -31.85 -42.91 -5.65
N ASN A 165 -32.57 -42.52 -6.70
CA ASN A 165 -33.56 -43.35 -7.40
C ASN A 165 -32.99 -43.94 -8.72
N GLY A 166 -31.72 -43.68 -9.05
CA GLY A 166 -31.10 -44.20 -10.27
C GLY A 166 -31.36 -43.36 -11.52
N ASN A 167 -31.95 -42.15 -11.41
CA ASN A 167 -32.17 -41.26 -12.56
C ASN A 167 -30.95 -40.37 -12.81
N ALA A 168 -30.64 -40.11 -14.09
CA ALA A 168 -29.62 -39.16 -14.48
C ALA A 168 -30.04 -37.72 -14.12
N VAL A 169 -29.24 -37.01 -13.33
CA VAL A 169 -29.47 -35.63 -12.90
C VAL A 169 -28.22 -34.80 -13.18
N MET A 170 -28.41 -33.61 -13.74
CA MET A 170 -27.33 -32.65 -13.94
C MET A 170 -27.10 -31.88 -12.65
N VAL A 171 -25.93 -32.01 -12.08
CA VAL A 171 -25.50 -31.22 -10.91
C VAL A 171 -24.39 -30.25 -11.27
N GLU A 172 -24.36 -29.12 -10.60
CA GLU A 172 -23.32 -28.15 -10.76
C GLU A 172 -22.01 -28.67 -10.13
N ARG A 173 -21.01 -28.96 -10.98
CA ARG A 173 -19.67 -29.37 -10.55
C ARG A 173 -18.78 -28.17 -10.19
N LEU A 174 -18.77 -27.14 -11.04
CA LEU A 174 -18.06 -25.90 -10.81
C LEU A 174 -18.99 -24.73 -11.12
N PRO A 175 -19.17 -23.79 -10.20
CA PRO A 175 -20.02 -22.63 -10.43
C PRO A 175 -19.46 -21.72 -11.53
N GLY A 176 -20.35 -20.93 -12.13
CA GLY A 176 -19.97 -19.87 -13.05
C GLY A 176 -19.25 -18.74 -12.34
N LEU A 177 -18.41 -18.03 -13.07
CA LEU A 177 -17.65 -16.89 -12.58
C LEU A 177 -18.16 -15.61 -13.28
N ASP A 178 -18.90 -14.77 -12.55
CA ASP A 178 -19.36 -13.50 -13.07
C ASP A 178 -18.19 -12.51 -13.30
N ASN A 179 -18.46 -11.43 -14.04
CA ASN A 179 -17.43 -10.46 -14.40
C ASN A 179 -16.88 -9.70 -13.18
N HIS A 180 -17.73 -9.35 -12.21
CA HIS A 180 -17.32 -8.66 -11.00
C HIS A 180 -16.37 -9.52 -10.14
N THR A 181 -16.72 -10.79 -9.94
CA THR A 181 -15.85 -11.74 -9.22
C THR A 181 -14.53 -11.96 -9.96
N MET A 182 -14.56 -12.05 -11.30
CA MET A 182 -13.34 -12.16 -12.12
C MET A 182 -12.42 -10.96 -11.95
N GLY A 183 -12.95 -9.73 -12.01
CA GLY A 183 -12.19 -8.50 -11.77
C GLY A 183 -11.58 -8.48 -10.36
N THR A 184 -12.34 -8.89 -9.34
CA THR A 184 -11.83 -8.97 -7.95
C THR A 184 -10.67 -9.97 -7.82
N ILE A 185 -10.75 -11.14 -8.46
CA ILE A 185 -9.66 -12.14 -8.47
C ILE A 185 -8.43 -11.58 -9.18
N PHE A 186 -8.62 -10.91 -10.29
CA PHE A 186 -7.55 -10.32 -11.07
C PHE A 186 -6.78 -9.25 -10.28
N GLU A 187 -7.52 -8.34 -9.63
CA GLU A 187 -6.97 -7.29 -8.77
C GLU A 187 -6.18 -7.88 -7.59
N GLU A 188 -6.71 -8.93 -6.94
CA GLU A 188 -6.05 -9.56 -5.80
C GLU A 188 -4.77 -10.32 -6.20
N LEU A 189 -4.75 -10.93 -7.38
CA LEU A 189 -3.53 -11.52 -7.95
C LEU A 189 -2.48 -10.47 -8.25
N LEU A 190 -2.87 -9.36 -8.86
CA LEU A 190 -1.99 -8.20 -9.09
C LEU A 190 -1.38 -7.71 -7.78
N ARG A 191 -2.21 -7.50 -6.75
CA ARG A 191 -1.77 -7.09 -5.43
C ARG A 191 -0.72 -8.05 -4.87
N LYS A 192 -1.01 -9.35 -4.89
CA LYS A 192 -0.12 -10.37 -4.33
C LYS A 192 1.20 -10.48 -5.11
N PHE A 193 1.18 -10.42 -6.44
CA PHE A 193 2.40 -10.38 -7.23
C PHE A 193 3.25 -9.15 -6.94
N ASN A 194 2.65 -8.01 -6.68
CA ASN A 194 3.37 -6.79 -6.32
C ASN A 194 3.95 -6.87 -4.89
N GLU A 195 3.24 -7.44 -3.93
CA GLU A 195 3.72 -7.64 -2.55
C GLU A 195 4.93 -8.58 -2.46
N GLU A 196 4.94 -9.69 -3.21
CA GLU A 196 6.02 -10.69 -3.12
C GLU A 196 7.31 -10.24 -3.82
N ASN A 197 7.21 -9.36 -4.79
CA ASN A 197 8.37 -8.99 -5.58
C ASN A 197 9.22 -7.88 -4.99
N ASN A 198 8.77 -7.17 -3.93
CA ASN A 198 9.44 -6.01 -3.33
C ASN A 198 9.99 -4.99 -4.38
N VAL A 199 9.56 -5.12 -5.63
CA VAL A 199 9.99 -4.31 -6.76
C VAL A 199 8.93 -3.26 -7.00
N THR A 200 9.03 -2.19 -6.24
CA THR A 200 8.34 -0.97 -6.58
C THR A 200 9.38 0.02 -7.03
N GLU A 201 9.41 0.29 -8.31
CA GLU A 201 10.06 1.49 -8.80
C GLU A 201 9.38 2.69 -8.13
N ALA A 202 10.17 3.67 -7.70
CA ALA A 202 9.68 4.86 -7.04
C ALA A 202 8.64 5.55 -7.96
N GLY A 203 7.38 5.62 -7.52
CA GLY A 203 6.29 6.29 -8.24
C GLY A 203 5.11 5.39 -8.66
N GLU A 204 5.24 4.07 -8.67
CA GLU A 204 4.13 3.16 -8.94
C GLU A 204 3.36 2.85 -7.65
N HIS A 205 2.31 3.62 -7.35
CA HIS A 205 1.48 3.42 -6.18
C HIS A 205 0.14 2.79 -6.56
N PHE A 206 -0.02 1.51 -6.29
CA PHE A 206 -1.34 0.88 -6.35
C PHE A 206 -2.24 1.49 -5.26
N THR A 207 -3.35 2.10 -5.69
CA THR A 207 -4.29 2.75 -4.76
C THR A 207 -5.13 1.71 -4.04
N PRO A 208 -5.11 1.66 -2.69
CA PRO A 208 -5.92 0.71 -1.93
C PRO A 208 -7.41 0.87 -2.20
N ARG A 209 -8.17 -0.23 -2.22
CA ARG A 209 -9.58 -0.24 -2.60
C ARG A 209 -10.48 0.57 -1.64
N ASP A 210 -10.16 0.58 -0.36
CA ASP A 210 -10.82 1.43 0.64
C ASP A 210 -10.63 2.91 0.32
N TYR A 211 -9.43 3.28 -0.13
CA TYR A 211 -9.09 4.64 -0.54
C TYR A 211 -9.81 5.03 -1.85
N VAL A 212 -9.82 4.15 -2.86
CA VAL A 212 -10.54 4.38 -4.13
C VAL A 212 -12.03 4.63 -3.91
N ARG A 213 -12.66 3.88 -2.99
CA ARG A 213 -14.05 4.11 -2.61
C ARG A 213 -14.27 5.48 -1.97
N LEU A 214 -13.34 5.92 -1.12
CA LEU A 214 -13.41 7.27 -0.55
C LEU A 214 -13.35 8.35 -1.63
N LEU A 215 -12.43 8.21 -2.62
CA LEU A 215 -12.33 9.16 -3.73
C LEU A 215 -13.63 9.23 -4.54
N ALA A 216 -14.25 8.08 -4.84
CA ALA A 216 -15.53 8.02 -5.55
C ALA A 216 -16.67 8.64 -4.71
N ASP A 217 -16.76 8.32 -3.42
CA ASP A 217 -17.73 8.90 -2.50
C ASP A 217 -17.61 10.45 -2.45
N LEU A 218 -16.39 10.98 -2.32
CA LEU A 218 -16.11 12.42 -2.30
C LEU A 218 -16.43 13.12 -3.63
N ALA A 219 -16.30 12.41 -4.76
CA ALA A 219 -16.63 12.94 -6.06
C ALA A 219 -18.14 13.01 -6.29
N VAL A 220 -18.91 12.01 -5.88
CA VAL A 220 -20.29 11.81 -6.33
C VAL A 220 -21.31 12.20 -5.28
N VAL A 221 -21.12 11.79 -4.02
CA VAL A 221 -22.14 11.98 -2.97
C VAL A 221 -22.50 13.44 -2.71
N PRO A 222 -21.54 14.42 -2.68
CA PRO A 222 -21.87 15.82 -2.45
C PRO A 222 -22.77 16.44 -3.52
N ILE A 223 -22.85 15.85 -4.70
CA ILE A 223 -23.63 16.35 -5.83
C ILE A 223 -24.76 15.41 -6.25
N LYS A 224 -25.03 14.36 -5.46
CA LYS A 224 -26.02 13.33 -5.80
C LYS A 224 -27.37 13.88 -6.22
N ASP A 225 -27.86 14.94 -5.57
CA ASP A 225 -29.17 15.54 -5.84
C ASP A 225 -29.17 16.33 -7.18
N LYS A 226 -27.98 16.73 -7.66
CA LYS A 226 -27.81 17.48 -8.93
C LYS A 226 -27.66 16.54 -10.14
N LEU A 227 -27.47 15.22 -9.93
CA LEU A 227 -27.42 14.27 -11.03
C LEU A 227 -28.76 14.28 -11.79
N ALA A 228 -28.71 14.19 -13.10
CA ALA A 228 -29.85 14.15 -14.00
C ALA A 228 -29.77 12.93 -14.91
N ASN A 229 -30.85 12.64 -15.67
CA ASN A 229 -30.82 11.64 -16.72
C ASN A 229 -29.89 12.12 -17.85
N ASN A 230 -28.66 11.63 -17.83
CA ASN A 230 -27.59 12.07 -18.74
C ASN A 230 -26.51 11.00 -18.88
N THR A 231 -25.56 11.24 -19.79
CA THR A 231 -24.28 10.51 -19.85
C THR A 231 -23.20 11.35 -19.17
N TYR A 232 -22.50 10.73 -18.20
CA TYR A 232 -21.40 11.37 -17.47
C TYR A 232 -20.06 10.78 -17.90
N HIS A 233 -19.06 11.64 -18.08
CA HIS A 233 -17.71 11.28 -18.46
C HIS A 233 -16.80 11.31 -17.24
N ILE A 234 -16.15 10.19 -16.97
CA ILE A 234 -15.20 10.01 -15.87
C ILE A 234 -13.80 9.90 -16.47
N TYR A 235 -12.85 10.62 -15.91
CA TYR A 235 -11.47 10.67 -16.41
C TYR A 235 -10.45 10.41 -15.30
N ASP A 236 -9.43 9.61 -15.65
CA ASP A 236 -8.24 9.42 -14.86
C ASP A 236 -6.98 9.48 -15.74
N GLY A 237 -6.18 10.54 -15.58
CA GLY A 237 -4.96 10.75 -16.35
C GLY A 237 -3.78 9.88 -15.94
N ALA A 238 -3.89 9.12 -14.85
CA ALA A 238 -2.90 8.15 -14.38
C ALA A 238 -3.65 6.88 -13.94
N CYS A 239 -4.43 6.31 -14.87
CA CYS A 239 -5.49 5.35 -14.54
C CYS A 239 -4.97 4.01 -14.00
N GLY A 240 -3.68 3.74 -14.10
CA GLY A 240 -3.12 2.49 -13.62
C GLY A 240 -3.84 1.29 -14.23
N THR A 241 -4.36 0.41 -13.38
CA THR A 241 -5.18 -0.75 -13.79
C THR A 241 -6.67 -0.44 -13.97
N GLY A 242 -7.10 0.83 -13.84
CA GLY A 242 -8.48 1.27 -14.06
C GLY A 242 -9.38 1.18 -12.84
N GLY A 243 -8.86 0.80 -11.67
CA GLY A 243 -9.67 0.58 -10.46
C GLY A 243 -10.45 1.82 -9.98
N ILE A 244 -9.88 3.03 -10.12
CA ILE A 244 -10.59 4.29 -9.81
C ILE A 244 -11.76 4.49 -10.78
N LEU A 245 -11.55 4.27 -12.07
CA LEU A 245 -12.57 4.47 -13.10
C LEU A 245 -13.78 3.56 -12.90
N THR A 246 -13.53 2.27 -12.64
CA THR A 246 -14.60 1.27 -12.48
C THR A 246 -15.41 1.51 -11.21
N ILE A 247 -14.76 1.80 -10.07
CA ILE A 247 -15.47 2.08 -8.81
C ILE A 247 -16.24 3.40 -8.87
N ALA A 248 -15.69 4.43 -9.50
CA ALA A 248 -16.42 5.69 -9.71
C ALA A 248 -17.66 5.50 -10.60
N GLN A 249 -17.55 4.69 -11.65
CA GLN A 249 -18.67 4.30 -12.50
C GLN A 249 -19.76 3.59 -11.70
N GLU A 250 -19.41 2.55 -10.95
CA GLU A 250 -20.31 1.78 -10.09
C GLU A 250 -21.05 2.71 -9.11
N GLU A 251 -20.33 3.64 -8.48
CA GLU A 251 -20.90 4.55 -7.48
C GLU A 251 -21.88 5.54 -8.10
N ILE A 252 -21.57 6.14 -9.25
CA ILE A 252 -22.48 7.02 -9.98
C ILE A 252 -23.76 6.28 -10.37
N GLU A 253 -23.63 5.07 -10.93
CA GLU A 253 -24.77 4.27 -11.38
C GLU A 253 -25.62 3.78 -10.19
N ARG A 254 -24.99 3.41 -9.07
CA ARG A 254 -25.67 3.02 -7.83
C ARG A 254 -26.51 4.16 -7.28
N ILE A 255 -25.90 5.35 -7.10
CA ILE A 255 -26.60 6.54 -6.57
C ILE A 255 -27.73 6.97 -7.51
N ALA A 256 -27.50 6.97 -8.82
CA ALA A 256 -28.53 7.30 -9.80
C ALA A 256 -29.73 6.35 -9.73
N LYS A 257 -29.46 5.06 -9.61
CA LYS A 257 -30.49 4.02 -9.46
C LYS A 257 -31.31 4.19 -8.19
N GLU A 258 -30.65 4.47 -7.06
CA GLU A 258 -31.31 4.75 -5.78
C GLU A 258 -32.26 5.95 -5.86
N GLN A 259 -31.93 6.93 -6.71
CA GLN A 259 -32.75 8.12 -6.95
C GLN A 259 -33.76 7.95 -8.11
N GLY A 260 -33.87 6.76 -8.68
CA GLY A 260 -34.76 6.48 -9.82
C GLY A 260 -34.36 7.21 -11.12
N LYS A 261 -33.08 7.59 -11.27
CA LYS A 261 -32.55 8.27 -12.45
C LYS A 261 -31.91 7.29 -13.43
N GLN A 262 -32.01 7.58 -14.72
CA GLN A 262 -31.34 6.83 -15.78
C GLN A 262 -30.04 7.56 -16.17
N VAL A 263 -28.94 7.05 -15.68
CA VAL A 263 -27.62 7.58 -15.96
C VAL A 263 -26.83 6.55 -16.79
N LYS A 264 -26.05 7.04 -17.73
CA LYS A 264 -24.99 6.30 -18.40
C LYS A 264 -23.66 6.90 -18.03
N THR A 265 -22.63 6.10 -18.01
CA THR A 265 -21.27 6.55 -17.76
C THR A 265 -20.36 6.16 -18.91
N SER A 266 -19.38 6.98 -19.19
CA SER A 266 -18.26 6.66 -20.11
C SER A 266 -16.96 6.96 -19.37
N ILE A 267 -16.07 6.01 -19.37
CA ILE A 267 -14.78 6.09 -18.68
C ILE A 267 -13.67 6.40 -19.68
N PHE A 268 -12.80 7.32 -19.30
CA PHE A 268 -11.63 7.75 -20.07
C PHE A 268 -10.40 7.64 -19.19
N GLY A 269 -9.34 7.07 -19.71
CA GLY A 269 -8.11 6.91 -18.96
C GLY A 269 -6.87 7.07 -19.81
N GLN A 270 -5.75 7.36 -19.17
CA GLN A 270 -4.45 7.35 -19.81
C GLN A 270 -3.40 6.72 -18.92
N GLU A 271 -2.54 5.86 -19.49
CA GLU A 271 -1.51 5.14 -18.76
C GLU A 271 -0.20 5.09 -19.55
N LEU A 272 0.90 5.38 -18.87
CA LEU A 272 2.25 5.43 -19.45
C LEU A 272 2.87 4.03 -19.57
N GLN A 273 2.67 3.17 -18.57
CA GLN A 273 3.30 1.86 -18.49
C GLN A 273 2.55 0.84 -19.35
N ALA A 274 3.26 0.17 -20.28
CA ALA A 274 2.65 -0.69 -21.25
C ALA A 274 1.90 -1.90 -20.66
N ASP A 275 2.47 -2.54 -19.64
CA ASP A 275 1.89 -3.68 -18.94
C ASP A 275 0.70 -3.28 -18.06
N THR A 276 0.76 -2.13 -17.40
CA THR A 276 -0.32 -1.56 -16.61
C THR A 276 -1.49 -1.12 -17.51
N TYR A 277 -1.20 -0.46 -18.64
CA TYR A 277 -2.19 -0.13 -19.66
C TYR A 277 -2.90 -1.38 -20.21
N ALA A 278 -2.13 -2.41 -20.56
CA ALA A 278 -2.70 -3.67 -21.08
C ALA A 278 -3.57 -4.36 -20.02
N THR A 279 -3.16 -4.27 -18.75
CA THR A 279 -3.94 -4.77 -17.60
C THR A 279 -5.26 -4.04 -17.46
N CYS A 280 -5.25 -2.71 -17.51
CA CYS A 280 -6.46 -1.88 -17.47
C CYS A 280 -7.42 -2.23 -18.62
N LYS A 281 -6.90 -2.28 -19.85
CA LYS A 281 -7.69 -2.59 -21.03
C LYS A 281 -8.29 -4.00 -20.95
N ALA A 282 -7.52 -4.96 -20.45
CA ALA A 282 -7.96 -6.33 -20.27
C ALA A 282 -9.06 -6.45 -19.20
N ASP A 283 -8.90 -5.80 -18.04
CA ASP A 283 -9.89 -5.81 -16.96
C ASP A 283 -11.21 -5.20 -17.41
N LEU A 284 -11.17 -4.03 -18.04
CA LEU A 284 -12.36 -3.36 -18.57
C LEU A 284 -13.07 -4.19 -19.65
N MET A 285 -12.31 -4.95 -20.44
CA MET A 285 -12.84 -5.84 -21.47
C MET A 285 -13.57 -7.05 -20.87
N ILE A 286 -12.95 -7.73 -19.91
CA ILE A 286 -13.51 -8.95 -19.31
C ILE A 286 -14.61 -8.67 -18.28
N SER A 287 -14.59 -7.51 -17.64
CA SER A 287 -15.65 -7.05 -16.75
C SER A 287 -16.88 -6.53 -17.50
N GLY A 288 -16.74 -6.23 -18.79
CA GLY A 288 -17.84 -5.70 -19.62
C GLY A 288 -18.13 -4.22 -19.36
N ASN A 289 -17.25 -3.50 -18.67
CA ASN A 289 -17.40 -2.08 -18.37
C ASN A 289 -17.22 -1.20 -19.63
N ILE A 290 -16.53 -1.69 -20.64
CA ILE A 290 -16.38 -1.06 -21.96
C ILE A 290 -16.85 -2.02 -23.05
N ASN A 291 -17.81 -1.56 -23.86
CA ASN A 291 -18.31 -2.31 -25.03
C ASN A 291 -17.55 -1.98 -26.32
N LYS A 292 -16.76 -0.92 -26.32
CA LYS A 292 -15.93 -0.49 -27.44
C LYS A 292 -14.78 0.39 -26.90
N PHE A 293 -13.56 0.15 -27.36
CA PHE A 293 -12.37 0.91 -26.89
C PHE A 293 -12.12 2.19 -27.66
N THR A 294 -12.78 2.37 -28.81
CA THR A 294 -12.64 3.56 -29.65
C THR A 294 -13.95 4.35 -29.74
N TYR A 295 -13.84 5.66 -29.92
CA TYR A 295 -14.95 6.56 -30.25
C TYR A 295 -14.52 7.52 -31.34
N LYS A 296 -15.48 8.08 -32.06
CA LYS A 296 -15.22 8.99 -33.18
C LYS A 296 -15.57 10.42 -32.82
N LEU A 297 -14.63 11.32 -33.09
CA LEU A 297 -14.82 12.78 -33.10
C LEU A 297 -14.59 13.29 -34.53
N ASP A 298 -14.84 14.58 -34.75
CA ASP A 298 -14.54 15.25 -36.03
C ASP A 298 -13.04 15.22 -36.37
N SER A 299 -12.18 15.13 -35.32
CA SER A 299 -10.72 14.99 -35.44
C SER A 299 -10.26 13.59 -35.83
N GLY A 300 -11.12 12.57 -35.77
CA GLY A 300 -10.80 11.17 -36.09
C GLY A 300 -11.26 10.15 -35.05
N GLU A 301 -10.68 8.99 -35.09
CA GLU A 301 -10.92 7.92 -34.11
C GLU A 301 -9.99 8.06 -32.90
N HIS A 302 -10.53 7.98 -31.71
CA HIS A 302 -9.87 8.16 -30.41
C HIS A 302 -10.07 6.95 -29.54
N GLN A 303 -9.14 6.71 -28.61
CA GLN A 303 -9.22 5.63 -27.61
C GLN A 303 -9.85 6.12 -26.31
N TYR A 304 -10.72 5.31 -25.68
CA TYR A 304 -11.22 5.56 -24.33
C TYR A 304 -10.12 5.41 -23.27
N ILE A 305 -9.24 4.42 -23.46
CA ILE A 305 -8.04 4.25 -22.67
C ILE A 305 -6.85 4.48 -23.60
N ALA A 306 -6.12 5.57 -23.38
CA ALA A 306 -4.99 5.98 -24.18
C ALA A 306 -3.67 5.46 -23.59
N PHE A 307 -2.74 5.05 -24.45
CA PHE A 307 -1.39 4.69 -24.08
C PHE A 307 -0.43 5.86 -24.28
N GLY A 308 0.38 6.15 -23.29
CA GLY A 308 1.41 7.20 -23.35
C GLY A 308 1.33 8.19 -22.20
N SER A 309 2.25 9.15 -22.18
CA SER A 309 2.30 10.15 -21.13
C SER A 309 1.16 11.16 -21.23
N THR A 310 0.40 11.32 -20.17
CA THR A 310 -0.64 12.35 -20.03
C THR A 310 -0.07 13.76 -20.15
N ILE A 311 1.20 13.94 -19.79
CA ILE A 311 1.88 15.24 -19.81
C ILE A 311 2.27 15.60 -21.26
N SER A 312 3.02 14.76 -21.93
CA SER A 312 3.62 15.06 -23.24
C SER A 312 2.89 14.47 -24.45
N GLN A 313 1.97 13.52 -24.25
CA GLN A 313 1.26 12.78 -25.31
C GLN A 313 -0.23 12.73 -25.01
N ASP A 314 -0.89 13.89 -24.98
CA ASP A 314 -2.30 14.02 -24.62
C ASP A 314 -3.23 13.18 -25.51
N GLY A 315 -3.65 12.01 -25.02
CA GLY A 315 -4.55 11.09 -25.73
C GLY A 315 -6.01 11.55 -25.77
N HIS A 316 -6.37 12.59 -25.00
CA HIS A 316 -7.72 13.12 -24.89
C HIS A 316 -7.77 14.63 -25.17
N ALA A 317 -6.95 15.10 -26.10
CA ALA A 317 -6.87 16.52 -26.43
C ALA A 317 -8.25 17.12 -26.77
N GLY A 318 -8.61 18.23 -26.12
CA GLY A 318 -9.89 18.91 -26.32
C GLY A 318 -11.09 18.32 -25.58
N GLU A 319 -10.99 17.12 -25.02
CA GLU A 319 -12.06 16.51 -24.23
C GLU A 319 -12.23 17.19 -22.86
N LYS A 320 -13.49 17.20 -22.39
CA LYS A 320 -13.89 17.73 -21.09
C LYS A 320 -14.71 16.69 -20.33
N PHE A 321 -14.53 16.64 -19.02
CA PHE A 321 -15.10 15.58 -18.20
C PHE A 321 -15.98 16.12 -17.07
N ASP A 322 -16.93 15.32 -16.60
CA ASP A 322 -17.78 15.65 -15.46
C ASP A 322 -17.07 15.33 -14.14
N PHE A 323 -16.30 14.24 -14.14
CA PHE A 323 -15.53 13.79 -13.00
C PHE A 323 -14.08 13.51 -13.43
N CYS A 324 -13.12 14.12 -12.75
CA CYS A 324 -11.70 13.76 -12.86
C CYS A 324 -11.27 13.20 -11.49
N ILE A 325 -10.96 11.93 -11.45
CA ILE A 325 -10.58 11.23 -10.19
C ILE A 325 -9.28 10.50 -10.45
N SER A 326 -8.22 10.93 -9.78
CA SER A 326 -6.86 10.44 -10.09
C SER A 326 -6.01 10.29 -8.84
N ASN A 327 -5.10 9.32 -8.89
CA ASN A 327 -3.95 9.23 -8.00
C ASN A 327 -2.67 9.25 -8.86
N PRO A 328 -2.21 10.44 -9.29
CA PRO A 328 -1.04 10.57 -10.15
C PRO A 328 0.25 10.22 -9.41
N PRO A 329 1.34 9.92 -10.15
CA PRO A 329 2.64 9.71 -9.52
C PRO A 329 3.14 11.03 -8.89
N PHE A 330 3.59 10.96 -7.63
CA PHE A 330 4.19 12.09 -6.92
C PHE A 330 5.65 11.80 -6.54
N GLY A 331 6.48 12.86 -6.54
CA GLY A 331 7.93 12.74 -6.39
C GLY A 331 8.62 12.14 -7.63
N THR A 332 7.94 12.10 -8.77
CA THR A 332 8.45 11.51 -10.01
C THR A 332 8.91 12.62 -10.96
N PRO A 333 10.17 12.58 -11.44
CA PRO A 333 10.67 13.55 -12.41
C PRO A 333 9.99 13.40 -13.78
N TRP A 334 9.70 14.54 -14.44
CA TRP A 334 9.06 14.60 -15.78
C TRP A 334 10.04 15.02 -16.90
N LYS A 335 11.33 14.77 -16.70
CA LYS A 335 12.37 15.13 -17.67
C LYS A 335 12.22 14.43 -19.03
N GLU A 336 11.67 13.23 -19.05
CA GLU A 336 11.39 12.50 -20.29
C GLU A 336 10.31 13.17 -21.12
N ASP A 337 9.32 13.81 -20.47
CA ASP A 337 8.28 14.58 -21.19
C ASP A 337 8.86 15.79 -21.93
N LEU A 338 9.84 16.47 -21.35
CA LEU A 338 10.58 17.53 -22.05
C LEU A 338 11.24 16.98 -23.33
N LYS A 339 11.87 15.82 -23.25
CA LYS A 339 12.48 15.18 -24.42
C LYS A 339 11.44 14.77 -25.47
N ASN A 340 10.28 14.25 -25.02
CA ASN A 340 9.18 13.90 -25.93
C ASN A 340 8.67 15.12 -26.70
N TRP A 341 8.66 16.31 -26.08
CA TRP A 341 8.36 17.56 -26.78
C TRP A 341 9.53 18.11 -27.62
N GLY A 342 10.75 17.50 -27.51
CA GLY A 342 11.96 17.99 -28.19
C GLY A 342 12.56 19.24 -27.54
N LEU A 343 12.23 19.50 -26.26
CA LEU A 343 12.62 20.71 -25.52
C LEU A 343 13.83 20.46 -24.60
N GLY A 344 14.65 21.48 -24.43
CA GLY A 344 15.81 21.44 -23.55
C GLY A 344 15.61 22.07 -22.18
N ASP A 345 14.70 23.04 -22.06
CA ASP A 345 14.37 23.75 -20.82
C ASP A 345 12.85 23.78 -20.61
N LYS A 346 12.43 23.63 -19.36
CA LYS A 346 11.02 23.69 -18.95
C LYS A 346 10.34 25.03 -19.29
N LYS A 347 11.11 26.11 -19.48
CA LYS A 347 10.60 27.43 -19.89
C LYS A 347 10.14 27.47 -21.35
N GLU A 348 10.53 26.49 -22.14
CA GLU A 348 10.16 26.39 -23.57
C GLU A 348 8.81 25.70 -23.77
N VAL A 349 8.20 25.15 -22.70
CA VAL A 349 6.89 24.52 -22.75
C VAL A 349 5.83 25.56 -23.02
N ILE A 350 5.02 25.32 -24.05
CA ILE A 350 3.92 26.19 -24.50
C ILE A 350 2.57 25.50 -24.51
N ASP A 351 2.45 24.31 -23.95
CA ASP A 351 1.20 23.55 -23.90
C ASP A 351 0.14 24.37 -23.14
N PRO A 352 -1.05 24.62 -23.75
CA PRO A 352 -2.09 25.48 -23.16
C PRO A 352 -2.70 24.92 -21.87
N ARG A 353 -2.48 23.66 -21.55
CA ARG A 353 -2.90 23.08 -20.26
C ARG A 353 -2.02 23.61 -19.11
N PHE A 354 -0.78 24.00 -19.39
CA PHE A 354 0.25 24.34 -18.41
C PHE A 354 0.72 25.80 -18.50
N VAL A 355 0.47 26.46 -19.62
CA VAL A 355 0.85 27.86 -19.83
C VAL A 355 -0.35 28.63 -20.37
N HIS A 356 -0.86 29.56 -19.56
CA HIS A 356 -1.96 30.42 -19.98
C HIS A 356 -1.42 31.78 -20.46
N SER A 357 -1.89 32.22 -21.62
CA SER A 357 -1.76 33.64 -22.01
C SER A 357 -2.46 34.49 -20.97
N SER A 358 -1.84 35.62 -20.60
CA SER A 358 -2.29 36.51 -19.54
C SER A 358 -3.81 36.74 -19.56
N ASP A 359 -4.52 36.16 -18.60
CA ASP A 359 -5.87 36.49 -18.31
C ASP A 359 -5.87 37.71 -17.37
N ALA A 360 -6.55 38.78 -17.75
CA ALA A 360 -6.60 40.05 -17.04
C ALA A 360 -7.13 39.95 -15.60
N SER A 361 -7.78 38.81 -15.26
CA SER A 361 -8.26 38.53 -13.90
C SER A 361 -7.14 38.10 -12.94
N LEU A 362 -6.02 37.57 -13.45
CA LEU A 362 -4.97 36.95 -12.64
C LEU A 362 -3.71 37.79 -12.49
N THR A 363 -3.42 38.67 -13.45
CA THR A 363 -2.24 39.52 -13.39
C THR A 363 -2.51 40.87 -14.04
N THR A 364 -1.92 41.91 -13.49
CA THR A 364 -1.72 43.21 -14.16
C THR A 364 -0.57 43.15 -15.18
N ALA A 365 0.04 42.00 -15.37
CA ALA A 365 1.17 41.77 -16.23
C ALA A 365 0.76 41.19 -17.59
N SER A 366 1.42 41.67 -18.63
CA SER A 366 1.26 41.24 -20.02
C SER A 366 1.99 39.91 -20.33
N GLU A 367 2.46 39.20 -19.32
CA GLU A 367 3.22 37.96 -19.47
C GLU A 367 2.38 36.70 -19.20
N PRO A 368 2.60 35.59 -19.92
CA PRO A 368 1.91 34.33 -19.68
C PRO A 368 2.16 33.80 -18.26
N ILE A 369 1.12 33.27 -17.62
CA ILE A 369 1.26 32.54 -16.34
C ILE A 369 1.61 31.09 -16.64
N SER A 370 2.74 30.61 -16.12
CA SER A 370 3.18 29.23 -16.23
C SER A 370 2.86 28.47 -14.95
N PHE A 371 2.25 27.29 -15.11
CA PHE A 371 2.05 26.30 -14.04
C PHE A 371 3.12 25.20 -14.05
N ILE A 372 4.17 25.36 -14.85
CA ILE A 372 5.24 24.39 -15.02
C ILE A 372 6.04 24.29 -13.71
N PRO A 373 6.00 23.14 -13.01
CA PRO A 373 6.63 22.94 -11.72
C PRO A 373 8.14 22.70 -11.86
N ASP A 374 8.80 22.39 -10.76
CA ASP A 374 10.17 21.90 -10.83
C ASP A 374 10.21 20.51 -11.50
N ILE A 375 11.34 20.22 -12.19
CA ILE A 375 11.49 18.97 -12.97
C ILE A 375 11.43 17.70 -12.09
N GLY A 376 11.69 17.85 -10.80
CA GLY A 376 11.73 16.74 -9.85
C GLY A 376 10.39 16.11 -9.48
N ASP A 377 9.26 16.77 -9.77
CA ASP A 377 7.94 16.29 -9.37
C ASP A 377 6.84 16.71 -10.35
N CYS A 378 6.16 15.75 -10.94
CA CYS A 378 5.13 15.98 -11.97
C CYS A 378 3.71 16.14 -11.43
N GLN A 379 3.44 15.91 -10.15
CA GLN A 379 2.06 15.82 -9.62
C GLN A 379 1.22 17.07 -9.95
N MET A 380 1.80 18.28 -9.91
CA MET A 380 1.09 19.51 -10.21
C MET A 380 0.73 19.66 -11.70
N LEU A 381 1.41 18.97 -12.61
CA LEU A 381 1.03 18.92 -14.03
C LEU A 381 -0.24 18.09 -14.25
N PHE A 382 -0.45 17.01 -13.47
CA PHE A 382 -1.69 16.25 -13.51
C PHE A 382 -2.87 17.08 -13.00
N LEU A 383 -2.69 17.82 -11.90
CA LEU A 383 -3.71 18.72 -11.41
C LEU A 383 -4.04 19.83 -12.43
N ALA A 384 -3.04 20.44 -13.07
CA ALA A 384 -3.23 21.43 -14.13
C ALA A 384 -3.95 20.82 -15.34
N ASN A 385 -3.59 19.61 -15.76
CA ASN A 385 -4.29 18.86 -16.78
C ASN A 385 -5.78 18.69 -16.43
N ASN A 386 -6.11 18.22 -15.22
CA ASN A 386 -7.48 18.01 -14.77
C ASN A 386 -8.26 19.34 -14.70
N VAL A 387 -7.66 20.43 -14.24
CA VAL A 387 -8.26 21.77 -14.25
C VAL A 387 -8.57 22.21 -15.68
N SER A 388 -7.68 21.94 -16.64
CA SER A 388 -7.89 22.25 -18.05
C SER A 388 -9.08 21.50 -18.68
N ARG A 389 -9.50 20.37 -18.06
CA ARG A 389 -10.59 19.49 -18.52
C ARG A 389 -11.96 19.86 -17.96
N MET A 390 -12.09 20.91 -17.20
CA MET A 390 -13.37 21.28 -16.61
C MET A 390 -14.42 21.66 -17.66
N LYS A 391 -15.64 21.13 -17.49
CA LYS A 391 -16.83 21.46 -18.28
C LYS A 391 -17.49 22.74 -17.78
N ASP A 392 -18.01 23.53 -18.70
CA ASP A 392 -18.88 24.69 -18.39
C ASP A 392 -20.35 24.28 -18.53
N THR A 393 -20.83 23.44 -17.63
CA THR A 393 -22.22 22.96 -17.57
C THR A 393 -22.84 23.34 -16.22
N PRO A 394 -24.15 23.21 -16.01
CA PRO A 394 -24.81 23.45 -14.72
C PRO A 394 -24.24 22.57 -13.60
N LEU A 395 -23.83 21.35 -13.90
CA LEU A 395 -23.13 20.46 -12.94
C LEU A 395 -21.66 20.87 -12.78
N GLY A 396 -21.04 21.37 -13.85
CA GLY A 396 -19.62 21.62 -13.92
C GLY A 396 -18.78 20.34 -13.91
N THR A 397 -17.60 20.45 -13.34
CA THR A 397 -16.69 19.31 -13.10
C THR A 397 -16.35 19.21 -11.62
N ARG A 398 -16.22 17.99 -11.16
CA ARG A 398 -15.59 17.66 -9.86
C ARG A 398 -14.27 16.96 -10.08
N ILE A 399 -13.21 17.48 -9.47
CA ILE A 399 -11.88 16.90 -9.45
C ILE A 399 -11.63 16.39 -8.03
N VAL A 400 -11.20 15.15 -7.91
CA VAL A 400 -10.74 14.53 -6.65
C VAL A 400 -9.39 13.87 -6.94
N GLU A 401 -8.33 14.49 -6.47
CA GLU A 401 -6.97 14.10 -6.82
C GLU A 401 -6.09 13.92 -5.58
N VAL A 402 -5.28 12.86 -5.57
CA VAL A 402 -4.39 12.51 -4.46
C VAL A 402 -3.03 13.13 -4.69
N HIS A 403 -2.47 13.74 -3.67
CA HIS A 403 -1.14 14.35 -3.69
C HIS A 403 -0.36 14.03 -2.43
N ASN A 404 0.96 14.16 -2.50
CA ASN A 404 1.79 14.24 -1.30
C ASN A 404 1.78 15.67 -0.71
N GLY A 405 2.35 15.84 0.48
CA GLY A 405 2.36 17.12 1.18
C GLY A 405 3.13 18.24 0.46
N SER A 406 4.04 17.93 -0.46
CA SER A 406 4.82 18.92 -1.20
C SER A 406 3.93 19.83 -2.07
N SER A 407 2.82 19.31 -2.61
CA SER A 407 1.85 20.04 -3.40
C SER A 407 1.26 21.28 -2.70
N LEU A 408 1.23 21.26 -1.37
CA LEU A 408 0.65 22.32 -0.54
C LEU A 408 1.49 23.59 -0.49
N PHE A 409 2.81 23.47 -0.51
CA PHE A 409 3.72 24.61 -0.22
C PHE A 409 4.97 24.68 -1.10
N THR A 410 5.34 23.65 -1.86
CA THR A 410 6.53 23.69 -2.71
C THR A 410 6.40 24.76 -3.79
N GLY A 411 7.53 25.36 -4.18
CA GLY A 411 7.64 26.43 -5.17
C GLY A 411 7.51 27.83 -4.56
N ASN A 412 8.43 28.71 -4.96
CA ASN A 412 8.42 30.11 -4.56
C ASN A 412 7.28 30.88 -5.24
N ALA A 413 6.92 32.04 -4.71
CA ALA A 413 5.99 32.96 -5.36
C ALA A 413 6.42 33.25 -6.81
N GLY A 414 5.46 33.13 -7.75
CA GLY A 414 5.74 33.22 -9.18
C GLY A 414 6.30 31.95 -9.83
N GLY A 415 6.61 30.91 -9.05
CA GLY A 415 6.92 29.58 -9.56
C GLY A 415 5.68 28.79 -9.97
N GLY A 416 5.88 27.75 -10.80
CA GLY A 416 4.76 27.03 -11.41
C GLY A 416 3.75 26.46 -10.42
N GLU A 417 4.24 25.81 -9.36
CA GLU A 417 3.42 25.22 -8.31
C GLU A 417 2.61 26.28 -7.55
N SER A 418 3.25 27.39 -7.17
CA SER A 418 2.60 28.51 -6.49
C SER A 418 1.60 29.23 -7.40
N ASN A 419 1.91 29.35 -8.69
CA ASN A 419 1.02 29.93 -9.69
C ASN A 419 -0.23 29.07 -9.91
N LEU A 420 -0.12 27.75 -9.94
CA LEU A 420 -1.26 26.86 -10.07
C LEU A 420 -2.14 26.94 -8.82
N ARG A 421 -1.58 26.93 -7.61
CA ARG A 421 -2.34 27.14 -6.35
C ARG A 421 -3.06 28.48 -6.38
N ARG A 422 -2.37 29.54 -6.78
CA ARG A 422 -2.94 30.87 -6.94
C ARG A 422 -4.14 30.84 -7.90
N TYR A 423 -3.97 30.27 -9.09
CA TYR A 423 -5.03 30.15 -10.08
C TYR A 423 -6.26 29.42 -9.53
N ILE A 424 -6.07 28.28 -8.91
CA ILE A 424 -7.15 27.44 -8.36
C ILE A 424 -7.90 28.17 -7.24
N ILE A 425 -7.19 28.88 -6.37
CA ILE A 425 -7.78 29.58 -5.22
C ILE A 425 -8.44 30.88 -5.64
N GLU A 426 -7.80 31.72 -6.46
CA GLU A 426 -8.36 33.00 -6.92
C GLU A 426 -9.56 32.81 -7.84
N ASN A 427 -9.60 31.74 -8.64
CA ASN A 427 -10.78 31.37 -9.45
C ASN A 427 -11.83 30.58 -8.67
N ASP A 428 -11.67 30.46 -7.36
CA ASP A 428 -12.61 29.80 -6.45
C ASP A 428 -12.93 28.34 -6.83
N LEU A 429 -11.93 27.62 -7.34
CA LEU A 429 -12.07 26.20 -7.75
C LEU A 429 -11.83 25.25 -6.59
N LEU A 430 -10.93 25.56 -5.64
CA LEU A 430 -10.60 24.69 -4.53
C LEU A 430 -11.72 24.63 -3.49
N GLU A 431 -12.37 23.48 -3.37
CA GLU A 431 -13.46 23.28 -2.40
C GLU A 431 -12.93 22.84 -1.04
N ALA A 432 -12.05 21.81 -1.03
CA ALA A 432 -11.47 21.28 0.20
C ALA A 432 -10.14 20.57 -0.05
N ILE A 433 -9.37 20.40 1.03
CA ILE A 433 -8.22 19.48 1.11
C ILE A 433 -8.39 18.62 2.35
N ILE A 434 -8.22 17.30 2.18
CA ILE A 434 -8.32 16.31 3.26
C ILE A 434 -6.95 15.67 3.49
N ALA A 435 -6.37 15.82 4.67
CA ALA A 435 -5.17 15.10 5.08
C ALA A 435 -5.54 13.68 5.49
N MET A 436 -4.94 12.69 4.87
CA MET A 436 -5.17 11.27 5.15
C MET A 436 -4.12 10.69 6.10
N PRO A 437 -4.35 9.51 6.68
CA PRO A 437 -3.37 8.85 7.56
C PRO A 437 -2.03 8.55 6.87
N GLU A 438 -0.96 8.54 7.66
CA GLU A 438 0.30 7.93 7.25
C GLU A 438 0.15 6.40 7.15
N ASN A 439 0.99 5.77 6.33
CA ASN A 439 0.99 4.32 6.11
C ASN A 439 -0.36 3.77 5.60
N ASP A 440 -1.10 4.54 4.82
CA ASP A 440 -2.35 4.12 4.19
C ASP A 440 -2.15 3.50 2.79
N PHE A 441 -0.94 3.58 2.25
CA PHE A 441 -0.54 2.97 0.97
C PHE A 441 0.42 1.79 1.16
N PHE A 442 0.39 0.83 0.22
CA PHE A 442 1.22 -0.40 0.30
C PHE A 442 2.71 -0.10 0.19
N ASN A 443 3.10 0.88 -0.62
CA ASN A 443 4.49 1.10 -1.05
C ASN A 443 5.15 2.34 -0.46
N THR A 444 4.40 3.16 0.28
CA THR A 444 4.93 4.39 0.86
C THR A 444 4.34 4.66 2.24
N PRO A 445 5.18 5.11 3.20
CA PRO A 445 4.71 5.53 4.52
C PRO A 445 4.19 6.96 4.57
N ILE A 446 4.35 7.75 3.48
CA ILE A 446 4.08 9.19 3.50
C ILE A 446 2.60 9.50 3.66
N GLN A 447 2.32 10.61 4.32
CA GLN A 447 0.99 11.18 4.41
C GLN A 447 0.56 11.73 3.04
N THR A 448 -0.69 11.44 2.66
CA THR A 448 -1.29 11.94 1.43
C THR A 448 -2.40 12.93 1.71
N TYR A 449 -2.74 13.73 0.71
CA TYR A 449 -3.74 14.77 0.76
C TYR A 449 -4.68 14.63 -0.43
N ILE A 450 -5.98 14.62 -0.19
CA ILE A 450 -6.98 14.60 -1.24
C ILE A 450 -7.40 16.04 -1.55
N TRP A 451 -7.16 16.49 -2.78
CA TRP A 451 -7.59 17.76 -3.29
C TRP A 451 -8.96 17.63 -3.94
N ILE A 452 -9.89 18.47 -3.54
CA ILE A 452 -11.26 18.50 -4.08
C ILE A 452 -11.51 19.86 -4.72
N LEU A 453 -11.72 19.87 -6.05
CA LEU A 453 -11.98 21.05 -6.81
C LEU A 453 -13.32 20.96 -7.53
N THR A 454 -13.97 22.09 -7.72
CA THR A 454 -15.15 22.23 -8.58
C THR A 454 -15.30 23.65 -9.08
N ASN A 455 -15.80 23.82 -10.30
CA ASN A 455 -16.19 25.12 -10.84
C ASN A 455 -17.68 25.43 -10.59
N ARG A 456 -18.36 24.67 -9.72
CA ARG A 456 -19.76 24.86 -9.31
C ARG A 456 -19.93 24.69 -7.79
N LYS A 457 -19.17 25.47 -7.02
CA LYS A 457 -19.31 25.52 -5.56
C LYS A 457 -20.71 25.91 -5.14
N GLU A 458 -21.18 25.34 -4.04
CA GLU A 458 -22.39 25.81 -3.35
C GLU A 458 -22.20 27.25 -2.84
N GLU A 459 -23.29 28.06 -2.78
CA GLU A 459 -23.23 29.46 -2.34
C GLU A 459 -22.53 29.65 -0.99
N ARG A 460 -22.78 28.73 -0.04
CA ARG A 460 -22.15 28.79 1.30
C ARG A 460 -20.62 28.57 1.29
N ARG A 461 -20.10 27.94 0.23
CA ARG A 461 -18.67 27.60 0.05
C ARG A 461 -17.91 28.60 -0.83
N LYS A 462 -18.61 29.50 -1.50
CA LYS A 462 -17.97 30.50 -2.37
C LYS A 462 -17.01 31.39 -1.62
N GLY A 463 -15.81 31.61 -2.18
CA GLY A 463 -14.72 32.37 -1.59
C GLY A 463 -14.08 31.70 -0.38
N LYS A 464 -14.34 30.40 -0.15
CA LYS A 464 -13.83 29.67 1.01
C LYS A 464 -13.26 28.32 0.61
N VAL A 465 -12.32 27.81 1.42
CA VAL A 465 -11.72 26.48 1.34
C VAL A 465 -11.87 25.80 2.69
N GLN A 466 -12.27 24.54 2.67
CA GLN A 466 -12.32 23.69 3.86
C GLN A 466 -11.06 22.83 3.92
N LEU A 467 -10.38 22.81 5.06
CA LEU A 467 -9.30 21.88 5.36
C LEU A 467 -9.83 20.85 6.37
N ILE A 468 -9.60 19.57 6.09
CA ILE A 468 -10.03 18.45 6.95
C ILE A 468 -8.84 17.59 7.33
N ASP A 469 -8.59 17.44 8.60
CA ASP A 469 -7.56 16.54 9.14
C ASP A 469 -8.17 15.18 9.49
N ALA A 470 -8.09 14.24 8.57
CA ALA A 470 -8.49 12.86 8.75
C ALA A 470 -7.32 11.93 9.13
N SER A 471 -6.15 12.47 9.47
CA SER A 471 -4.94 11.69 9.75
C SER A 471 -5.08 10.68 10.89
N SER A 472 -5.97 10.94 11.84
CA SER A 472 -6.31 10.07 12.96
C SER A 472 -7.49 9.14 12.70
N ILE A 473 -8.24 9.33 11.59
CA ILE A 473 -9.46 8.56 11.27
C ILE A 473 -9.06 7.30 10.52
N LYS A 474 -8.74 6.26 11.25
CA LYS A 474 -8.24 4.99 10.69
C LYS A 474 -8.42 3.81 11.65
N HIS A 475 -8.46 2.61 11.09
CA HIS A 475 -8.42 1.36 11.85
C HIS A 475 -7.14 0.59 11.57
N PRO A 476 -6.43 0.08 12.58
CA PRO A 476 -5.22 -0.70 12.39
C PRO A 476 -5.52 -2.04 11.73
N LEU A 477 -4.71 -2.44 10.76
CA LEU A 477 -4.76 -3.77 10.18
C LEU A 477 -4.22 -4.82 11.15
N ARG A 478 -4.78 -6.03 11.12
CA ARG A 478 -4.25 -7.17 11.91
C ARG A 478 -2.84 -7.58 11.49
N LYS A 479 -2.50 -7.39 10.22
CA LYS A 479 -1.19 -7.65 9.63
C LYS A 479 -0.91 -6.55 8.61
N ASN A 480 0.31 -6.00 8.66
CA ASN A 480 0.73 -5.00 7.69
C ASN A 480 0.81 -5.60 6.29
N LEU A 481 0.41 -4.81 5.30
CA LEU A 481 0.50 -5.11 3.88
C LEU A 481 1.53 -4.16 3.25
N GLY A 482 2.79 -4.57 3.24
CA GLY A 482 3.89 -3.65 2.94
C GLY A 482 3.98 -2.54 3.98
N HIS A 483 3.96 -1.28 3.55
CA HIS A 483 3.88 -0.12 4.46
C HIS A 483 2.47 0.13 5.01
N LYS A 484 1.42 -0.34 4.32
CA LYS A 484 0.04 -0.14 4.78
C LYS A 484 -0.23 -0.89 6.09
N ASN A 485 -0.51 -0.14 7.15
CA ASN A 485 -0.79 -0.66 8.49
C ASN A 485 -2.18 -0.30 9.01
N CYS A 486 -2.96 0.43 8.23
CA CYS A 486 -4.31 0.86 8.57
C CYS A 486 -5.24 0.77 7.36
N GLU A 487 -6.53 0.82 7.61
CA GLU A 487 -7.58 0.90 6.60
C GLU A 487 -8.60 1.97 6.98
N THR A 488 -9.24 2.53 5.96
CA THR A 488 -10.35 3.48 6.10
C THR A 488 -11.66 2.72 5.89
N THR A 489 -12.33 2.36 6.99
CA THR A 489 -13.57 1.59 6.96
C THR A 489 -14.73 2.39 6.35
N LYS A 490 -15.87 1.73 6.09
CA LYS A 490 -17.06 2.45 5.63
C LYS A 490 -17.51 3.53 6.62
N VAL A 491 -17.43 3.26 7.93
CA VAL A 491 -17.80 4.23 8.97
C VAL A 491 -16.88 5.44 8.94
N ASP A 492 -15.58 5.24 8.72
CA ASP A 492 -14.61 6.32 8.62
C ASP A 492 -14.86 7.17 7.36
N ARG A 493 -15.13 6.52 6.21
CA ARG A 493 -15.47 7.23 4.97
C ARG A 493 -16.74 8.05 5.11
N ASP A 494 -17.78 7.48 5.70
CA ASP A 494 -19.05 8.18 5.98
C ASP A 494 -18.80 9.39 6.91
N TYR A 495 -17.91 9.26 7.91
CA TYR A 495 -17.55 10.36 8.80
C TYR A 495 -16.78 11.48 8.07
N ILE A 496 -15.76 11.13 7.30
CA ILE A 496 -15.00 12.10 6.49
C ILE A 496 -15.93 12.83 5.50
N LEU A 497 -16.82 12.09 4.85
CA LEU A 497 -17.80 12.64 3.92
C LEU A 497 -18.76 13.61 4.63
N ASN A 498 -19.22 13.26 5.84
CA ASN A 498 -20.09 14.15 6.63
C ASN A 498 -19.35 15.42 7.04
N LEU A 499 -18.07 15.36 7.47
CA LEU A 499 -17.27 16.56 7.73
C LEU A 499 -17.21 17.48 6.50
N LEU A 500 -17.02 16.91 5.30
CA LEU A 500 -17.05 17.70 4.06
C LEU A 500 -18.42 18.30 3.82
N MET A 501 -19.50 17.52 3.93
CA MET A 501 -20.86 17.96 3.57
C MET A 501 -21.45 18.95 4.55
N ASP A 502 -21.21 18.79 5.84
CA ASP A 502 -21.74 19.68 6.89
C ASP A 502 -21.13 21.08 6.81
N PHE A 503 -19.89 21.19 6.34
CA PHE A 503 -19.18 22.45 6.19
C PHE A 503 -19.20 23.26 7.48
N ASN A 504 -18.83 22.63 8.60
CA ASN A 504 -18.75 23.22 9.93
C ASN A 504 -17.30 23.19 10.45
N GLU A 505 -16.97 24.10 11.35
CA GLU A 505 -15.71 24.05 12.07
C GLU A 505 -15.81 23.04 13.22
N THR A 506 -14.86 22.10 13.24
CA THR A 506 -14.66 21.10 14.28
C THR A 506 -13.16 21.02 14.59
N PRO A 507 -12.71 20.22 15.55
CA PRO A 507 -11.28 19.96 15.70
C PRO A 507 -10.61 19.44 14.41
N GLU A 508 -11.32 18.60 13.63
CA GLU A 508 -10.85 17.99 12.40
C GLU A 508 -11.18 18.83 11.14
N SER A 509 -12.00 19.86 11.21
CA SER A 509 -12.44 20.64 10.06
C SER A 509 -12.34 22.13 10.33
N LYS A 510 -11.64 22.87 9.44
CA LYS A 510 -11.50 24.33 9.51
C LYS A 510 -11.81 24.98 8.18
N ILE A 511 -12.37 26.19 8.23
CA ILE A 511 -12.84 26.94 7.06
C ILE A 511 -12.06 28.24 6.95
N PHE A 512 -11.44 28.46 5.79
CA PHE A 512 -10.62 29.63 5.51
C PHE A 512 -11.17 30.38 4.30
N ARG A 513 -10.96 31.71 4.27
CA ARG A 513 -11.19 32.50 3.05
C ARG A 513 -10.04 32.27 2.07
N ASN A 514 -10.31 32.36 0.79
CA ASN A 514 -9.33 32.16 -0.27
C ASN A 514 -8.05 33.00 -0.07
N GLU A 515 -8.21 34.26 0.35
CA GLU A 515 -7.10 35.21 0.53
C GLU A 515 -6.17 34.86 1.71
N GLU A 516 -6.61 34.01 2.64
CA GLU A 516 -5.82 33.62 3.82
C GLU A 516 -4.61 32.73 3.45
N PHE A 517 -4.62 32.13 2.26
CA PHE A 517 -3.52 31.33 1.72
C PHE A 517 -2.48 32.16 0.92
N GLY A 518 -2.80 33.45 0.65
CA GLY A 518 -1.94 34.32 -0.10
C GLY A 518 -0.83 34.95 0.75
N TYR A 519 0.33 35.15 0.15
CA TYR A 519 1.44 35.88 0.75
C TYR A 519 2.24 36.65 -0.29
N TRP A 520 2.88 37.72 0.14
CA TRP A 520 3.85 38.42 -0.65
C TRP A 520 5.26 37.91 -0.31
N GLN A 521 5.98 37.41 -1.29
CA GLN A 521 7.40 37.13 -1.17
C GLN A 521 8.19 38.39 -1.54
N VAL A 522 8.81 39.01 -0.56
CA VAL A 522 9.51 40.31 -0.69
C VAL A 522 11.01 40.11 -0.55
N PRO A 523 11.80 40.40 -1.59
CA PRO A 523 13.26 40.37 -1.47
C PRO A 523 13.77 41.39 -0.46
N VAL A 524 14.66 40.97 0.42
CA VAL A 524 15.39 41.88 1.33
C VAL A 524 16.65 42.34 0.62
N LEU A 525 16.76 43.65 0.47
CA LEU A 525 17.91 44.33 -0.15
C LEU A 525 18.82 44.85 0.95
N ARG A 526 20.16 44.59 0.82
CA ARG A 526 21.14 45.08 1.77
C ARG A 526 22.12 46.05 1.10
N PRO A 527 22.67 47.04 1.83
CA PRO A 527 23.74 47.88 1.34
C PRO A 527 24.91 47.02 0.85
N LYS A 528 25.33 47.23 -0.39
CA LYS A 528 26.52 46.59 -0.93
C LYS A 528 27.76 47.17 -0.23
N ARG A 529 28.62 46.30 0.28
CA ARG A 529 29.87 46.65 0.92
C ARG A 529 31.07 46.32 0.01
N ASP A 530 32.11 47.14 0.04
CA ASP A 530 33.38 46.86 -0.64
C ASP A 530 34.21 45.81 0.13
N LYS A 531 35.41 45.52 -0.35
CA LYS A 531 36.35 44.58 0.29
C LYS A 531 36.86 45.03 1.67
N GLU A 532 36.72 46.32 1.98
CA GLU A 532 37.10 46.93 3.24
C GLU A 532 35.91 47.10 4.21
N GLY A 533 34.69 46.68 3.79
CA GLY A 533 33.47 46.74 4.61
C GLY A 533 32.68 48.04 4.50
N ASN A 534 33.11 49.02 3.70
CA ASN A 534 32.42 50.30 3.54
C ASN A 534 31.22 50.18 2.59
N ILE A 535 30.19 50.99 2.83
CA ILE A 535 28.98 51.02 1.99
C ILE A 535 29.33 51.61 0.62
N VAL A 536 29.03 50.91 -0.45
CA VAL A 536 29.25 51.37 -1.82
C VAL A 536 28.23 52.43 -2.20
N MET A 537 28.69 53.63 -2.55
CA MET A 537 27.85 54.73 -3.02
C MET A 537 28.00 54.92 -4.53
N LYS A 538 26.89 55.16 -5.23
CA LYS A 538 26.86 55.50 -6.66
C LYS A 538 25.96 56.73 -6.88
N LYS A 539 26.49 57.80 -7.43
CA LYS A 539 25.75 59.07 -7.65
C LYS A 539 25.06 59.57 -6.37
N GLY A 540 25.72 59.47 -5.21
CA GLY A 540 25.21 59.96 -3.93
C GLY A 540 24.09 59.06 -3.29
N LYS A 541 23.79 57.90 -3.87
CA LYS A 541 22.84 56.89 -3.31
C LYS A 541 23.57 55.63 -2.91
N VAL A 542 23.11 55.00 -1.83
CA VAL A 542 23.57 53.68 -1.41
C VAL A 542 23.25 52.64 -2.50
N VAL A 543 24.20 51.81 -2.87
CA VAL A 543 23.96 50.72 -3.79
C VAL A 543 23.43 49.54 -3.01
N MET A 544 22.13 49.25 -3.18
CA MET A 544 21.50 48.07 -2.58
C MET A 544 21.77 46.83 -3.43
N ALA A 545 22.00 45.71 -2.79
CA ALA A 545 22.22 44.43 -3.43
C ALA A 545 21.14 43.40 -2.98
N LYS A 546 20.58 42.69 -3.95
CA LYS A 546 19.66 41.59 -3.68
C LYS A 546 20.45 40.36 -3.23
N ASN A 547 20.17 39.86 -2.05
CA ASN A 547 20.64 38.54 -1.65
C ASN A 547 19.55 37.52 -2.03
N ARG A 548 19.90 36.55 -2.86
CA ARG A 548 18.94 35.56 -3.35
C ARG A 548 18.30 34.69 -2.25
N ASN A 549 18.93 34.63 -1.08
CA ASN A 549 18.50 33.80 0.03
C ASN A 549 17.77 34.57 1.14
N GLU A 550 17.63 35.90 1.01
CA GLU A 550 16.95 36.75 2.00
C GLU A 550 15.61 37.22 1.42
N MET A 551 14.54 36.65 1.89
CA MET A 551 13.17 36.93 1.48
C MET A 551 12.29 37.00 2.73
N GLU A 552 11.38 37.98 2.78
CA GLU A 552 10.31 38.04 3.76
C GLU A 552 9.01 37.52 3.15
N LEU A 553 8.27 36.75 3.92
CA LEU A 553 6.94 36.22 3.54
C LEU A 553 5.87 37.00 4.31
N VAL A 554 5.30 38.00 3.66
CA VAL A 554 4.30 38.88 4.28
C VAL A 554 2.91 38.33 3.97
N PRO A 555 2.08 37.95 4.96
CA PRO A 555 0.72 37.48 4.72
C PRO A 555 -0.09 38.50 3.88
N LEU A 556 -0.84 38.03 2.89
CA LEU A 556 -1.64 38.89 2.02
C LEU A 556 -2.58 39.79 2.81
N LEU A 557 -3.15 39.26 3.90
CA LEU A 557 -4.07 39.96 4.79
C LEU A 557 -3.39 40.65 5.99
N TYR A 558 -2.06 40.89 5.95
CA TYR A 558 -1.38 41.59 7.05
C TYR A 558 -1.94 43.02 7.20
N PRO A 559 -2.36 43.45 8.39
CA PRO A 559 -2.95 44.77 8.60
C PRO A 559 -2.01 45.89 8.18
N GLY A 560 -2.43 46.71 7.22
CA GLY A 560 -1.64 47.80 6.64
C GLY A 560 -0.65 47.37 5.56
N GLY A 561 -0.66 46.09 5.17
CA GLY A 561 0.08 45.55 4.04
C GLY A 561 1.59 45.48 4.26
N ILE A 562 2.34 45.37 3.15
CA ILE A 562 3.81 45.20 3.13
C ILE A 562 4.54 46.34 3.87
N SER A 563 4.07 47.58 3.68
CA SER A 563 4.73 48.75 4.33
C SER A 563 4.61 48.72 5.85
N ALA A 564 3.44 48.33 6.39
CA ALA A 564 3.24 48.24 7.82
C ALA A 564 4.03 47.06 8.41
N TYR A 565 4.10 45.93 7.66
CA TYR A 565 4.94 44.81 8.04
C TYR A 565 6.42 45.23 8.15
N TYR A 566 6.95 45.94 7.14
CA TYR A 566 8.31 46.41 7.14
C TYR A 566 8.63 47.28 8.36
N GLU A 567 7.82 48.31 8.62
CA GLU A 567 8.01 49.25 9.71
C GLU A 567 7.92 48.59 11.11
N LYS A 568 7.10 47.55 11.25
CA LYS A 568 6.85 46.91 12.56
C LYS A 568 7.70 45.68 12.82
N GLU A 569 7.85 44.81 11.81
CA GLU A 569 8.45 43.49 12.01
C GLU A 569 9.92 43.42 11.53
N VAL A 570 10.37 44.33 10.65
CA VAL A 570 11.71 44.25 10.06
C VAL A 570 12.60 45.40 10.50
N LYS A 571 12.21 46.62 10.26
CA LYS A 571 13.00 47.81 10.46
C LYS A 571 13.50 48.04 11.91
N PRO A 572 12.75 47.69 12.98
CA PRO A 572 13.23 47.82 14.35
C PRO A 572 14.43 46.91 14.68
N TYR A 573 14.55 45.78 13.94
CA TYR A 573 15.58 44.78 14.15
C TYR A 573 16.73 44.90 13.14
N ASP A 574 16.46 45.45 11.94
CA ASP A 574 17.44 45.64 10.87
C ASP A 574 17.10 46.90 10.06
N SER A 575 17.66 48.04 10.49
CA SER A 575 17.36 49.36 9.91
C SER A 575 18.11 49.62 8.59
N GLU A 576 19.08 48.78 8.20
CA GLU A 576 19.87 48.98 6.98
C GLU A 576 19.24 48.36 5.73
N VAL A 577 18.21 47.49 5.91
CA VAL A 577 17.59 46.78 4.80
C VAL A 577 16.44 47.57 4.17
N GLU A 578 16.22 47.34 2.90
CA GLU A 578 15.06 47.83 2.15
C GLU A 578 14.33 46.65 1.49
N PHE A 579 13.02 46.80 1.29
CA PHE A 579 12.25 45.82 0.56
C PHE A 579 12.36 46.03 -0.95
N GLY A 580 12.54 44.93 -1.69
CA GLY A 580 12.49 44.92 -3.14
C GLY A 580 11.05 44.75 -3.67
N GLU A 581 10.93 44.50 -4.99
CA GLU A 581 9.64 44.27 -5.63
C GLU A 581 8.98 42.98 -5.14
N PRO A 582 7.76 43.04 -4.59
CA PRO A 582 7.06 41.88 -4.05
C PRO A 582 6.51 40.97 -5.17
N THR A 583 6.44 39.68 -4.92
CA THR A 583 5.79 38.70 -5.80
C THR A 583 4.70 37.97 -5.01
N LEU A 584 3.50 37.88 -5.58
CA LEU A 584 2.36 37.19 -4.95
C LEU A 584 2.49 35.69 -5.10
N GLY A 585 2.37 34.97 -3.99
CA GLY A 585 2.35 33.51 -3.92
C GLY A 585 1.20 32.98 -3.09
N TYR A 586 0.93 31.69 -3.25
CA TYR A 586 -0.08 30.97 -2.48
C TYR A 586 0.52 29.67 -1.94
N GLU A 587 0.30 29.40 -0.65
CA GLU A 587 0.71 28.17 0.02
C GLU A 587 -0.32 27.77 1.08
N ILE A 588 -0.39 26.48 1.38
CA ILE A 588 -1.33 25.92 2.35
C ILE A 588 -0.52 25.23 3.44
N LEU A 589 -0.28 25.94 4.54
CA LEU A 589 0.48 25.44 5.68
C LEU A 589 -0.42 24.56 6.57
N PHE A 590 -0.84 23.41 6.05
CA PHE A 590 -1.84 22.53 6.66
C PHE A 590 -1.53 22.22 8.13
N ALA A 591 -0.31 21.78 8.43
CA ALA A 591 0.12 21.45 9.78
C ALA A 591 -0.02 22.63 10.77
N LYS A 592 0.23 23.87 10.31
CA LYS A 592 0.07 25.08 11.13
C LYS A 592 -1.35 25.25 11.65
N TYR A 593 -2.34 24.93 10.84
CA TYR A 593 -3.75 25.16 11.16
C TYR A 593 -4.34 24.10 12.10
N PHE A 594 -3.81 22.88 12.10
CA PHE A 594 -4.25 21.78 12.94
C PHE A 594 -3.31 21.48 14.11
N TYR A 595 -2.20 22.24 14.22
CA TYR A 595 -1.32 22.10 15.36
C TYR A 595 -2.04 22.52 16.65
N THR A 596 -2.32 21.56 17.47
CA THR A 596 -2.74 21.74 18.87
C THR A 596 -1.54 21.50 19.76
N PRO A 597 -1.07 22.48 20.54
CA PRO A 597 -0.03 22.23 21.52
C PRO A 597 -0.50 21.14 22.48
N THR A 598 0.12 19.99 22.45
CA THR A 598 -0.10 18.97 23.46
C THR A 598 0.38 19.50 24.80
N HIS A 599 -0.52 19.61 25.77
CA HIS A 599 -0.10 19.81 27.16
C HIS A 599 0.63 18.53 27.59
N LEU A 600 1.96 18.54 27.49
CA LEU A 600 2.77 17.46 28.00
C LEU A 600 2.55 17.33 29.49
N ARG A 601 2.30 16.10 29.95
CA ARG A 601 2.32 15.79 31.37
C ARG A 601 3.67 16.20 31.96
N SER A 602 3.70 16.55 33.22
CA SER A 602 4.99 16.88 33.85
C SER A 602 5.91 15.64 33.85
N LEU A 603 7.22 15.87 33.81
CA LEU A 603 8.20 14.78 33.89
C LEU A 603 8.00 13.91 35.12
N GLU A 604 7.61 14.52 36.24
CA GLU A 604 7.28 13.84 37.51
C GLU A 604 6.13 12.84 37.31
N GLN A 605 5.03 13.25 36.69
CA GLN A 605 3.89 12.38 36.40
C GLN A 605 4.27 11.20 35.50
N VAL A 606 5.03 11.45 34.42
CA VAL A 606 5.49 10.38 33.50
C VAL A 606 6.42 9.40 34.22
N MET A 607 7.31 9.90 35.07
CA MET A 607 8.23 9.07 35.85
C MET A 607 7.51 8.25 36.94
N ASP A 608 6.45 8.75 37.50
CA ASP A 608 5.65 8.02 38.49
C ASP A 608 4.84 6.91 37.80
N ASP A 609 4.24 7.17 36.62
CA ASP A 609 3.57 6.15 35.80
C ASP A 609 4.54 5.02 35.39
N VAL A 610 5.77 5.37 35.00
CA VAL A 610 6.82 4.38 34.67
C VAL A 610 7.15 3.50 35.88
N LYS A 611 7.26 4.08 37.07
CA LYS A 611 7.55 3.33 38.30
C LYS A 611 6.39 2.41 38.67
N GLU A 612 5.14 2.89 38.59
CA GLU A 612 3.92 2.13 38.89
C GLU A 612 3.79 0.94 37.92
N ILE A 613 3.89 1.18 36.61
CA ILE A 613 3.85 0.12 35.60
C ILE A 613 4.98 -0.90 35.81
N GLY A 614 6.20 -0.44 36.14
CA GLY A 614 7.32 -1.31 36.46
C GLY A 614 7.09 -2.18 37.71
N ALA A 615 6.47 -1.64 38.74
CA ALA A 615 6.10 -2.39 39.94
C ALA A 615 5.02 -3.45 39.65
N ASP A 616 4.01 -3.11 38.83
CA ASP A 616 2.97 -4.06 38.41
C ASP A 616 3.53 -5.22 37.61
N ILE A 617 4.44 -4.96 36.64
CA ILE A 617 5.13 -6.00 35.87
C ILE A 617 5.91 -6.90 36.84
N HIS A 618 6.68 -6.33 37.74
CA HIS A 618 7.47 -7.12 38.71
C HIS A 618 6.59 -8.00 39.63
N LYS A 619 5.47 -7.48 40.08
CA LYS A 619 4.48 -8.23 40.84
C LYS A 619 3.95 -9.42 40.05
N LEU A 620 3.52 -9.21 38.82
CA LEU A 620 3.03 -10.29 37.96
C LEU A 620 4.11 -11.36 37.68
N GLN A 621 5.37 -10.96 37.51
CA GLN A 621 6.49 -11.90 37.38
C GLN A 621 6.67 -12.79 38.62
N LEU A 622 6.63 -12.22 39.82
CA LEU A 622 6.71 -12.98 41.08
C LEU A 622 5.51 -13.94 41.26
N GLU A 623 4.31 -13.51 40.88
CA GLU A 623 3.12 -14.37 40.87
C GLU A 623 3.31 -15.58 39.93
N ILE A 624 3.81 -15.37 38.71
CA ILE A 624 4.12 -16.44 37.74
C ILE A 624 5.16 -17.41 38.33
N GLU A 625 6.26 -16.92 38.88
CA GLU A 625 7.31 -17.77 39.49
C GLU A 625 6.74 -18.62 40.61
N SER A 626 5.91 -18.02 41.47
CA SER A 626 5.27 -18.73 42.57
C SER A 626 4.31 -19.80 42.08
N VAL A 627 3.45 -19.52 41.13
CA VAL A 627 2.46 -20.47 40.63
C VAL A 627 3.13 -21.64 39.88
N VAL A 628 4.15 -21.38 39.10
CA VAL A 628 4.89 -22.43 38.37
C VAL A 628 5.58 -23.41 39.33
N THR A 629 6.09 -22.96 40.48
CA THR A 629 6.89 -23.77 41.40
C THR A 629 6.08 -24.32 42.58
N ARG A 630 4.96 -23.72 42.94
CA ARG A 630 4.14 -24.02 44.12
C ARG A 630 2.69 -24.39 43.83
N GLY A 631 2.22 -24.21 42.55
CA GLY A 631 0.84 -24.42 42.18
C GLY A 631 -0.08 -23.22 42.49
N ILE A 632 -1.30 -23.29 42.01
CA ILE A 632 -2.32 -22.22 42.19
C ILE A 632 -2.97 -22.28 43.58
N ASN A 633 -3.10 -23.49 44.15
CA ASN A 633 -3.76 -23.69 45.43
C ASN A 633 -2.77 -23.45 46.58
N SER A 634 -3.06 -22.47 47.41
CA SER A 634 -2.26 -22.11 48.60
C SER A 634 -2.41 -23.07 49.78
N ASP A 635 -3.49 -23.91 49.81
CA ASP A 635 -3.84 -24.74 50.97
C ASP A 635 -3.26 -26.15 50.90
N VAL A 636 -2.18 -26.35 50.08
CA VAL A 636 -1.50 -27.63 49.97
C VAL A 636 -0.33 -27.74 50.93
N LYS A 637 -0.06 -28.98 51.42
CA LYS A 637 1.15 -29.24 52.20
C LYS A 637 2.35 -29.29 51.30
N PHE A 638 3.50 -28.83 51.81
CA PHE A 638 4.79 -28.84 51.11
C PHE A 638 5.71 -29.90 51.69
N LYS A 639 6.57 -30.48 50.84
CA LYS A 639 7.68 -31.37 51.22
C LYS A 639 9.02 -30.77 50.78
N SER A 640 10.06 -31.03 51.60
CA SER A 640 11.44 -30.70 51.23
C SER A 640 11.93 -31.54 50.05
N THR A 641 12.70 -30.94 49.15
CA THR A 641 13.21 -31.59 47.93
C THR A 641 14.67 -32.02 48.01
N ASN A 642 15.46 -31.54 48.93
CA ASN A 642 16.92 -31.63 48.97
C ASN A 642 17.63 -31.01 47.73
N ILE A 643 16.90 -30.18 46.91
CA ILE A 643 17.44 -29.47 45.75
C ILE A 643 17.77 -28.04 46.22
N PRO A 644 19.04 -27.58 46.19
CA PRO A 644 19.44 -26.29 46.76
C PRO A 644 18.68 -25.08 46.22
N TRP A 645 18.31 -25.08 44.94
CA TRP A 645 17.60 -23.98 44.27
C TRP A 645 16.08 -24.14 44.28
N LEU A 646 15.54 -25.29 44.75
CA LEU A 646 14.13 -25.57 44.87
C LEU A 646 13.83 -26.28 46.18
N PRO A 647 13.87 -25.61 47.34
CA PRO A 647 13.90 -26.26 48.63
C PRO A 647 12.62 -27.01 49.01
N GLU A 648 11.48 -26.60 48.47
CA GLU A 648 10.17 -27.21 48.78
C GLU A 648 9.22 -27.18 47.58
N ILE A 649 8.33 -28.17 47.51
CA ILE A 649 7.26 -28.28 46.48
C ILE A 649 6.02 -28.87 47.15
N PRO A 650 4.83 -28.74 46.54
CA PRO A 650 3.61 -29.44 46.98
C PRO A 650 3.87 -30.94 47.20
N GLU A 651 3.34 -31.47 48.29
CA GLU A 651 3.65 -32.86 48.76
C GLU A 651 3.29 -33.91 47.69
N HIS A 652 2.20 -33.68 46.94
CA HIS A 652 1.71 -34.60 45.91
C HIS A 652 2.48 -34.50 44.57
N TRP A 653 3.32 -33.47 44.37
CA TRP A 653 4.13 -33.36 43.17
C TRP A 653 5.31 -34.33 43.18
N GLN A 654 5.69 -34.76 41.99
CA GLN A 654 6.84 -35.66 41.80
C GLN A 654 8.05 -34.87 41.34
N ILE A 655 9.24 -35.41 41.66
CA ILE A 655 10.51 -34.95 41.10
C ILE A 655 11.06 -36.08 40.22
N LYS A 656 11.40 -35.76 38.99
CA LYS A 656 11.96 -36.72 38.01
C LYS A 656 13.19 -36.10 37.35
N PRO A 657 14.13 -36.92 36.86
CA PRO A 657 15.20 -36.38 36.00
C PRO A 657 14.64 -35.98 34.65
N ILE A 658 15.20 -34.92 34.03
CA ILE A 658 14.75 -34.39 32.70
C ILE A 658 14.72 -35.50 31.64
N ARG A 659 15.61 -36.52 31.73
CA ARG A 659 15.60 -37.69 30.84
C ARG A 659 14.28 -38.46 30.79
N SER A 660 13.44 -38.34 31.82
CA SER A 660 12.11 -38.96 31.85
C SER A 660 11.06 -38.18 31.05
N LEU A 661 11.40 -36.96 30.73
CA LEU A 661 10.49 -36.02 30.04
C LEU A 661 10.94 -35.78 28.59
N LEU A 662 12.23 -35.63 28.35
CA LEU A 662 12.78 -35.20 27.07
C LEU A 662 13.73 -36.25 26.47
N ARG A 663 13.62 -36.46 25.14
CA ARG A 663 14.55 -37.32 24.38
C ARG A 663 15.04 -36.55 23.14
N GLU A 664 16.36 -36.50 22.94
CA GLU A 664 16.98 -35.83 21.81
C GLU A 664 16.59 -36.49 20.49
N VAL A 665 16.28 -35.66 19.50
CA VAL A 665 16.00 -36.03 18.11
C VAL A 665 17.09 -35.42 17.23
N THR A 666 17.57 -36.22 16.27
CA THR A 666 18.71 -35.84 15.41
C THR A 666 18.35 -35.81 13.94
N GLU A 667 17.04 -35.68 13.61
CA GLU A 667 16.60 -35.56 12.22
C GLU A 667 17.21 -34.31 11.58
N LYS A 668 17.72 -34.46 10.36
CA LYS A 668 18.41 -33.41 9.63
C LYS A 668 17.71 -33.11 8.33
N SER A 669 17.78 -31.86 7.90
CA SER A 669 17.38 -31.47 6.57
C SER A 669 18.33 -32.04 5.52
N GLU A 670 17.76 -32.63 4.48
CA GLU A 670 18.50 -33.14 3.32
C GLU A 670 18.64 -32.06 2.24
N THR A 671 17.73 -31.11 2.19
CA THR A 671 17.66 -30.09 1.16
C THR A 671 18.17 -28.72 1.60
N GLY A 672 18.01 -28.38 2.90
CA GLY A 672 18.31 -27.05 3.45
C GLY A 672 17.34 -25.94 3.03
N ASN A 673 16.20 -26.29 2.41
CA ASN A 673 15.24 -25.33 1.87
C ASN A 673 14.11 -24.95 2.85
N GLU A 674 14.07 -25.61 4.01
CA GLU A 674 13.08 -25.31 5.04
C GLU A 674 13.36 -23.94 5.68
N GLU A 675 12.32 -23.32 6.28
CA GLU A 675 12.44 -22.04 6.97
C GLU A 675 13.45 -22.08 8.12
N LEU A 676 14.39 -21.15 8.13
CA LEU A 676 15.43 -21.08 9.14
C LEU A 676 14.90 -20.45 10.43
N LEU A 677 15.07 -21.16 11.54
CA LEU A 677 14.66 -20.73 12.87
C LEU A 677 15.81 -20.09 13.65
N SER A 678 15.44 -19.18 14.53
CA SER A 678 16.31 -18.52 15.50
C SER A 678 15.74 -18.69 16.90
N LEU A 679 16.60 -18.85 17.90
CA LEU A 679 16.21 -18.98 19.30
C LEU A 679 16.83 -17.87 20.12
N SER A 680 15.97 -17.07 20.74
CA SER A 680 16.31 -15.98 21.64
C SER A 680 16.01 -16.36 23.10
N GLN A 681 16.87 -15.93 24.01
CA GLN A 681 16.60 -16.04 25.46
C GLN A 681 15.36 -15.23 25.89
N TYR A 682 14.97 -14.20 25.13
CA TYR A 682 13.86 -13.29 25.46
C TYR A 682 12.54 -13.73 24.81
N THR A 683 12.55 -13.96 23.51
CA THR A 683 11.33 -14.18 22.71
C THR A 683 11.07 -15.64 22.36
N GLY A 684 11.98 -16.57 22.74
CA GLY A 684 11.86 -17.98 22.36
C GLY A 684 12.24 -18.20 20.88
N ILE A 685 11.49 -19.06 20.18
CA ILE A 685 11.75 -19.42 18.78
C ILE A 685 10.98 -18.49 17.85
N SER A 686 11.65 -18.02 16.81
CA SER A 686 11.08 -17.20 15.74
C SER A 686 11.74 -17.56 14.41
N TYR A 687 11.12 -17.18 13.28
CA TYR A 687 11.82 -17.27 12.01
C TYR A 687 13.02 -16.31 12.00
N LYS A 688 14.15 -16.74 11.45
CA LYS A 688 15.37 -15.92 11.43
C LYS A 688 15.17 -14.61 10.66
N LYS A 689 14.34 -14.61 9.63
CA LYS A 689 13.95 -13.42 8.85
C LYS A 689 13.24 -12.33 9.69
N ASP A 690 12.56 -12.73 10.78
CA ASP A 690 11.81 -11.83 11.65
C ASP A 690 12.63 -11.35 12.88
N ALA A 691 13.84 -11.88 13.05
CA ALA A 691 14.70 -11.57 14.19
C ALA A 691 15.43 -10.24 13.98
N LYS A 692 15.23 -9.27 14.89
CA LYS A 692 15.85 -7.92 14.85
C LYS A 692 17.39 -7.90 14.90
N ASN A 693 18.05 -9.00 15.30
CA ASN A 693 19.51 -9.14 15.35
C ASN A 693 19.92 -10.43 14.64
N THR A 694 20.10 -10.39 13.34
CA THR A 694 20.72 -11.46 12.58
C THR A 694 22.24 -11.42 12.81
N GLY A 695 22.77 -12.44 13.47
CA GLY A 695 24.23 -12.58 13.67
C GLY A 695 24.99 -12.56 12.34
N MET A 696 26.24 -12.13 12.39
CA MET A 696 27.10 -11.66 11.30
C MET A 696 27.46 -12.65 10.17
N PHE A 697 26.99 -13.90 10.16
CA PHE A 697 27.35 -14.86 9.11
C PHE A 697 26.12 -15.65 8.64
N GLU A 698 25.78 -15.50 7.37
CA GLU A 698 24.94 -16.47 6.68
C GLU A 698 25.81 -17.70 6.36
N ALA A 699 25.30 -18.88 6.71
CA ALA A 699 25.96 -20.11 6.32
C ALA A 699 25.83 -20.32 4.80
N GLU A 700 26.90 -20.69 4.13
CA GLU A 700 26.92 -21.01 2.70
C GLU A 700 25.95 -22.13 2.32
N SER A 701 25.55 -22.97 3.28
CA SER A 701 24.58 -24.05 3.10
C SER A 701 23.91 -24.39 4.43
N THR A 702 22.62 -24.67 4.37
CA THR A 702 21.77 -25.11 5.48
C THR A 702 21.49 -26.62 5.46
N ILE A 703 22.08 -27.36 4.50
CA ILE A 703 22.00 -28.81 4.43
C ILE A 703 22.62 -29.42 5.71
N GLY A 704 21.93 -30.39 6.31
CA GLY A 704 22.33 -31.00 7.55
C GLY A 704 21.98 -30.27 8.83
N TYR A 705 21.23 -29.12 8.71
CA TYR A 705 20.64 -28.49 9.88
C TYR A 705 19.57 -29.39 10.48
N LYS A 706 19.33 -29.27 11.80
CA LYS A 706 18.34 -30.09 12.50
C LYS A 706 16.93 -29.59 12.20
N LYS A 707 16.02 -30.51 11.91
CA LYS A 707 14.60 -30.19 11.77
C LYS A 707 13.98 -29.94 13.13
N VAL A 708 13.03 -29.04 13.17
CA VAL A 708 12.24 -28.67 14.34
C VAL A 708 10.77 -28.70 13.96
N TYR A 709 9.97 -29.35 14.78
CA TYR A 709 8.52 -29.42 14.62
C TYR A 709 7.77 -28.76 15.79
N PRO A 710 6.54 -28.29 15.61
CA PRO A 710 5.74 -27.74 16.69
C PRO A 710 5.60 -28.68 17.87
N GLY A 711 5.80 -28.18 19.07
CA GLY A 711 5.77 -28.92 20.32
C GLY A 711 7.09 -29.58 20.72
N GLN A 712 8.17 -29.43 19.95
CA GLN A 712 9.50 -29.87 20.35
C GLN A 712 10.22 -28.83 21.21
N PHE A 713 11.02 -29.27 22.16
CA PHE A 713 11.88 -28.43 22.97
C PHE A 713 13.24 -28.25 22.30
N VAL A 714 13.67 -27.00 22.13
CA VAL A 714 14.92 -26.64 21.47
C VAL A 714 15.84 -25.94 22.45
N MET A 715 17.09 -26.29 22.48
CA MET A 715 18.10 -25.76 23.40
C MET A 715 19.38 -25.37 22.66
N ASN A 716 19.83 -24.13 22.83
CA ASN A 716 21.17 -23.73 22.40
C ASN A 716 22.20 -24.14 23.42
N ILE A 717 23.03 -25.14 23.11
CA ILE A 717 24.05 -25.66 24.06
C ILE A 717 25.06 -24.60 24.50
N MET A 718 25.31 -23.57 23.71
CA MET A 718 26.25 -22.49 23.99
C MET A 718 25.67 -21.42 24.90
N LEU A 719 24.35 -21.25 24.93
CA LEU A 719 23.63 -20.19 25.64
C LEU A 719 22.54 -20.73 26.58
N ALA A 720 22.48 -22.06 26.78
CA ALA A 720 21.51 -22.68 27.69
C ALA A 720 21.63 -22.16 29.13
N TRP A 721 22.81 -21.80 29.56
CA TRP A 721 23.10 -21.26 30.89
C TRP A 721 22.42 -19.88 31.12
N ASN A 722 22.01 -19.18 30.09
CA ASN A 722 21.30 -17.88 30.19
C ASN A 722 19.86 -17.94 29.70
N GLY A 723 19.26 -19.13 29.53
CA GLY A 723 17.88 -19.29 29.19
C GLY A 723 17.53 -19.40 27.69
N SER A 724 18.55 -19.64 26.82
CA SER A 724 18.32 -19.84 25.38
C SER A 724 17.80 -21.24 25.09
N TYR A 725 16.54 -21.49 25.43
CA TYR A 725 15.77 -22.70 25.14
C TYR A 725 14.28 -22.39 25.16
N ALA A 726 13.49 -23.11 24.39
CA ALA A 726 12.05 -22.93 24.31
C ALA A 726 11.36 -24.18 23.69
N VAL A 727 10.05 -24.30 23.89
CA VAL A 727 9.20 -25.17 23.09
C VAL A 727 8.84 -24.41 21.81
N SER A 728 8.96 -25.07 20.66
CA SER A 728 8.63 -24.49 19.35
C SER A 728 7.14 -24.63 19.07
N ASP A 729 6.56 -23.57 18.56
CA ASP A 729 5.24 -23.54 17.90
C ASP A 729 5.39 -23.47 16.36
N LEU A 730 6.66 -23.38 15.87
CA LEU A 730 7.00 -23.25 14.46
C LEU A 730 7.67 -24.53 13.94
N GLU A 731 7.49 -24.76 12.64
CA GLU A 731 8.21 -25.78 11.87
C GLU A 731 9.34 -25.12 11.08
N GLY A 732 10.52 -25.80 11.01
CA GLY A 732 11.64 -25.31 10.24
C GLY A 732 12.95 -26.04 10.57
N ILE A 733 14.07 -25.40 10.27
CA ILE A 733 15.41 -25.94 10.55
C ILE A 733 16.23 -25.01 11.44
N ILE A 734 17.08 -25.61 12.26
CA ILE A 734 17.97 -24.87 13.17
C ILE A 734 19.40 -25.39 13.09
N SER A 735 20.37 -24.53 13.39
CA SER A 735 21.79 -24.84 13.32
C SER A 735 22.15 -26.12 14.11
N PRO A 736 23.13 -26.93 13.68
CA PRO A 736 23.61 -28.13 14.39
C PRO A 736 24.07 -27.87 15.83
N ALA A 737 24.40 -26.64 16.18
CA ALA A 737 24.80 -26.25 17.55
C ALA A 737 23.65 -26.29 18.56
N TYR A 738 22.42 -26.53 18.11
CA TYR A 738 21.25 -26.66 18.97
C TYR A 738 20.89 -28.12 19.16
N CYS A 739 20.30 -28.45 20.32
CA CYS A 739 19.69 -29.73 20.56
C CYS A 739 18.16 -29.61 20.44
N VAL A 740 17.54 -30.57 19.79
CA VAL A 740 16.09 -30.67 19.63
C VAL A 740 15.63 -31.91 20.38
N PHE A 741 14.54 -31.80 21.16
CA PHE A 741 14.04 -32.89 22.00
C PHE A 741 12.53 -33.07 21.81
N ASP A 742 12.11 -34.32 21.75
CA ASP A 742 10.72 -34.71 21.90
C ASP A 742 10.33 -34.89 23.36
N PHE A 743 9.07 -34.53 23.68
CA PHE A 743 8.48 -34.92 24.96
C PHE A 743 8.01 -36.38 24.87
N VAL A 744 8.52 -37.20 25.80
CA VAL A 744 8.28 -38.65 25.84
C VAL A 744 7.28 -39.07 26.91
N SER A 745 6.76 -38.14 27.70
CA SER A 745 5.73 -38.35 28.71
C SER A 745 4.52 -37.50 28.38
N ASP A 746 3.35 -37.94 28.85
CA ASP A 746 2.13 -37.14 28.77
C ASP A 746 2.25 -35.92 29.72
N CYS A 747 2.24 -34.69 29.13
CA CYS A 747 2.49 -33.48 29.89
C CYS A 747 2.05 -32.27 29.08
N ASP A 748 1.79 -31.17 29.80
CA ASP A 748 1.64 -29.86 29.13
C ASP A 748 3.02 -29.29 28.80
N LYS A 749 3.34 -29.19 27.51
CA LYS A 749 4.62 -28.73 27.02
C LYS A 749 4.92 -27.28 27.41
N LEU A 750 3.87 -26.44 27.44
CA LEU A 750 3.99 -25.03 27.81
C LEU A 750 4.28 -24.86 29.28
N TYR A 751 3.79 -25.76 30.17
CA TYR A 751 4.18 -25.73 31.57
C TYR A 751 5.71 -25.86 31.71
N TYR A 752 6.32 -26.83 30.98
CA TYR A 752 7.77 -26.99 31.00
C TYR A 752 8.54 -25.90 30.25
N HIS A 753 7.91 -25.25 29.25
CA HIS A 753 8.46 -24.05 28.65
C HIS A 753 8.64 -22.95 29.69
N TYR A 754 7.61 -22.67 30.50
CA TYR A 754 7.68 -21.66 31.55
C TYR A 754 8.59 -22.08 32.72
N LEU A 755 8.45 -23.31 33.21
CA LEU A 755 9.23 -23.82 34.33
C LEU A 755 10.74 -23.74 34.08
N LEU A 756 11.20 -24.26 32.93
CA LEU A 756 12.62 -24.30 32.61
C LEU A 756 13.21 -22.92 32.40
N ARG A 757 12.42 -21.96 31.97
CA ARG A 757 12.85 -20.56 31.75
C ARG A 757 12.89 -19.71 33.01
N LEU A 758 12.46 -20.21 34.15
CA LEU A 758 12.64 -19.51 35.42
C LEU A 758 14.12 -19.30 35.76
N GLY A 759 14.47 -18.18 36.37
CA GLY A 759 15.83 -17.83 36.75
C GLY A 759 16.53 -18.91 37.64
N ILE A 760 15.74 -19.61 38.43
CA ILE A 760 16.25 -20.72 39.28
C ILE A 760 16.80 -21.86 38.44
N TYR A 761 16.19 -22.25 37.31
CA TYR A 761 16.70 -23.32 36.45
C TYR A 761 17.85 -22.83 35.56
N SER A 762 17.81 -21.63 35.01
CA SER A 762 18.93 -21.08 34.24
C SER A 762 20.19 -20.92 35.11
N GLY A 763 20.05 -20.49 36.36
CA GLY A 763 21.13 -20.48 37.36
C GLY A 763 21.70 -21.85 37.63
N ALA A 764 20.84 -22.86 37.81
CA ALA A 764 21.27 -24.26 38.01
C ALA A 764 21.96 -24.81 36.78
N PHE A 765 21.49 -24.54 35.56
CA PHE A 765 22.15 -24.98 34.33
C PHE A 765 23.51 -24.32 34.11
N LYS A 766 23.71 -23.09 34.59
CA LYS A 766 25.02 -22.44 34.58
C LYS A 766 26.05 -23.25 35.36
N THR A 767 25.69 -23.80 36.52
CA THR A 767 26.58 -24.59 37.36
C THR A 767 26.98 -25.93 36.72
N ALA A 768 26.14 -26.49 35.86
CA ALA A 768 26.42 -27.74 35.13
C ALA A 768 27.13 -27.54 33.79
N SER A 769 27.18 -26.30 33.30
CA SER A 769 27.84 -25.98 32.05
C SER A 769 29.36 -26.07 32.16
N ARG A 770 30.05 -26.51 31.09
CA ARG A 770 31.50 -26.59 31.01
C ARG A 770 32.09 -25.39 30.30
N GLY A 771 33.09 -24.77 30.88
CA GLY A 771 33.84 -23.62 30.34
C GLY A 771 34.45 -22.81 31.48
N ILE A 772 35.37 -21.90 31.14
CA ILE A 772 36.08 -21.08 32.16
C ILE A 772 35.45 -19.67 32.22
N ILE A 773 34.94 -19.18 31.08
CA ILE A 773 34.29 -17.87 30.97
C ILE A 773 32.88 -18.03 30.36
N ASP A 774 31.96 -17.14 30.71
CA ASP A 774 30.57 -17.23 30.33
C ASP A 774 30.36 -17.43 28.82
N SER A 775 31.10 -16.76 27.97
CA SER A 775 31.03 -16.93 26.51
C SER A 775 31.44 -18.31 25.98
N ARG A 776 32.09 -19.11 26.79
CA ARG A 776 32.54 -20.46 26.45
C ARG A 776 31.83 -21.56 27.22
N LEU A 777 30.85 -21.22 28.05
CA LEU A 777 30.05 -22.22 28.75
C LEU A 777 29.24 -23.04 27.77
N ARG A 778 29.15 -24.35 27.98
CA ARG A 778 28.41 -25.31 27.14
C ARG A 778 27.65 -26.29 28.03
N LEU A 779 26.32 -26.37 27.84
CA LEU A 779 25.49 -27.38 28.49
C LEU A 779 25.17 -28.49 27.49
N TYR A 780 25.83 -29.63 27.64
CA TYR A 780 25.59 -30.79 26.78
C TYR A 780 24.44 -31.66 27.31
N PRO A 781 23.73 -32.43 26.44
CA PRO A 781 22.63 -33.30 26.85
C PRO A 781 22.92 -34.26 28.00
N ASN A 782 24.12 -34.81 28.06
CA ASN A 782 24.54 -35.72 29.14
C ASN A 782 24.63 -35.03 30.51
N ARG A 783 24.80 -33.72 30.56
CA ARG A 783 24.76 -32.91 31.76
C ARG A 783 23.36 -32.34 32.04
N PHE A 784 22.53 -32.14 31.02
CA PHE A 784 21.16 -31.67 31.09
C PHE A 784 20.21 -32.78 31.60
N TYR A 785 20.29 -33.97 31.06
CA TYR A 785 19.40 -35.08 31.40
C TYR A 785 19.30 -35.48 32.89
N PRO A 786 20.38 -35.44 33.72
CA PRO A 786 20.27 -35.76 35.14
C PRO A 786 19.57 -34.74 36.02
N PHE A 787 19.33 -33.51 35.49
CA PHE A 787 18.71 -32.44 36.29
C PHE A 787 17.34 -32.85 36.80
N PRO A 788 17.06 -32.55 38.09
CA PRO A 788 15.72 -32.75 38.65
C PRO A 788 14.75 -31.73 38.12
N ILE A 789 13.55 -32.18 37.74
CA ILE A 789 12.43 -31.37 37.29
C ILE A 789 11.18 -31.74 38.06
N ILE A 790 10.38 -30.75 38.44
CA ILE A 790 9.10 -30.95 39.10
C ILE A 790 8.03 -31.34 38.10
N CYS A 791 7.18 -32.28 38.49
CA CYS A 791 6.13 -32.86 37.69
C CYS A 791 4.79 -32.79 38.44
N PRO A 792 4.03 -31.69 38.33
CA PRO A 792 2.65 -31.64 38.81
C PRO A 792 1.77 -32.67 38.09
N PRO A 793 0.60 -33.04 38.62
CA PRO A 793 -0.45 -33.72 37.88
C PRO A 793 -0.83 -32.93 36.62
N ILE A 794 -1.27 -33.63 35.53
CA ILE A 794 -1.52 -33.00 34.23
C ILE A 794 -2.62 -31.93 34.30
N GLU A 795 -3.65 -32.13 35.09
CA GLU A 795 -4.73 -31.16 35.29
C GLU A 795 -4.20 -29.87 35.93
N GLU A 796 -3.26 -29.99 36.87
CA GLU A 796 -2.64 -28.81 37.47
C GLU A 796 -1.70 -28.11 36.49
N GLN A 797 -0.98 -28.85 35.64
CA GLN A 797 -0.16 -28.24 34.59
C GLN A 797 -1.01 -27.38 33.67
N HIS A 798 -2.16 -27.89 33.19
CA HIS A 798 -3.10 -27.14 32.36
C HIS A 798 -3.65 -25.89 33.06
N ALA A 799 -4.04 -26.03 34.32
CA ALA A 799 -4.53 -24.90 35.13
C ALA A 799 -3.45 -23.81 35.32
N ILE A 800 -2.20 -24.22 35.60
CA ILE A 800 -1.07 -23.31 35.73
C ILE A 800 -0.79 -22.60 34.41
N VAL A 801 -0.78 -23.30 33.29
CA VAL A 801 -0.58 -22.71 31.95
C VAL A 801 -1.66 -21.71 31.62
N SER A 802 -2.93 -22.01 31.87
CA SER A 802 -4.04 -21.10 31.66
C SER A 802 -3.89 -19.83 32.50
N TYR A 803 -3.54 -19.98 33.77
CA TYR A 803 -3.28 -18.86 34.69
C TYR A 803 -2.14 -17.95 34.19
N ILE A 804 -1.01 -18.57 33.75
CA ILE A 804 0.16 -17.85 33.24
C ILE A 804 -0.21 -17.08 31.98
N THR A 805 -0.93 -17.72 31.04
CA THR A 805 -1.31 -17.10 29.75
C THR A 805 -2.09 -15.80 29.96
N GLU A 806 -3.00 -15.78 30.94
CA GLU A 806 -3.73 -14.55 31.30
C GLU A 806 -2.79 -13.44 31.85
N ARG A 807 -1.78 -13.83 32.67
CA ARG A 807 -0.83 -12.85 33.27
C ARG A 807 0.16 -12.34 32.23
N VAL A 808 0.64 -13.19 31.34
CA VAL A 808 1.51 -12.78 30.23
C VAL A 808 0.80 -11.76 29.34
N ALA A 809 -0.46 -11.98 28.99
CA ALA A 809 -1.24 -10.98 28.23
C ALA A 809 -1.36 -9.63 28.96
N LYS A 810 -1.47 -9.64 30.29
CA LYS A 810 -1.45 -8.40 31.09
C LYS A 810 -0.07 -7.72 31.06
N ILE A 811 1.01 -8.50 31.18
CA ILE A 811 2.38 -7.97 31.08
C ILE A 811 2.60 -7.32 29.71
N ASP A 812 2.17 -7.97 28.62
CA ASP A 812 2.31 -7.42 27.26
C ASP A 812 1.57 -6.07 27.13
N SER A 813 0.35 -5.98 27.68
CA SER A 813 -0.40 -4.71 27.72
C SER A 813 0.32 -3.62 28.53
N LEU A 814 0.96 -3.98 29.67
CA LEU A 814 1.75 -3.05 30.46
C LEU A 814 3.03 -2.61 29.76
N ILE A 815 3.68 -3.49 28.99
CA ILE A 815 4.85 -3.17 28.18
C ILE A 815 4.46 -2.18 27.07
N GLU A 816 3.30 -2.33 26.42
CA GLU A 816 2.80 -1.35 25.45
C GLU A 816 2.59 0.03 26.08
N LYS A 817 2.02 0.07 27.29
CA LYS A 817 1.86 1.33 28.03
C LYS A 817 3.23 1.95 28.37
N LEU A 818 4.17 1.14 28.86
CA LEU A 818 5.52 1.59 29.18
C LEU A 818 6.26 2.17 27.96
N ASN A 819 6.10 1.56 26.79
CA ASN A 819 6.67 2.09 25.56
C ASN A 819 6.09 3.46 25.19
N LYS A 820 4.80 3.70 25.41
CA LYS A 820 4.18 5.02 25.22
C LYS A 820 4.78 6.06 26.17
N GLU A 821 4.99 5.70 27.45
CA GLU A 821 5.62 6.62 28.41
C GLU A 821 7.08 6.94 28.01
N ILE A 822 7.82 5.97 27.47
CA ILE A 822 9.18 6.18 26.95
C ILE A 822 9.17 7.18 25.78
N GLU A 823 8.19 7.11 24.88
CA GLU A 823 8.06 8.11 23.80
C GLU A 823 7.75 9.51 24.38
N CYS A 824 6.86 9.62 25.35
CA CYS A 824 6.62 10.89 26.05
C CYS A 824 7.90 11.48 26.67
N ILE A 825 8.78 10.66 27.25
CA ILE A 825 10.08 11.12 27.79
C ILE A 825 10.99 11.63 26.67
N LYS A 826 11.00 10.97 25.50
CA LYS A 826 11.77 11.43 24.34
C LYS A 826 11.28 12.78 23.83
N GLU A 827 9.95 12.97 23.74
CA GLU A 827 9.34 14.24 23.37
C GLU A 827 9.68 15.34 24.38
N TYR A 828 9.59 15.03 25.68
CA TYR A 828 9.98 15.96 26.73
C TYR A 828 11.43 16.39 26.63
N LYS A 829 12.35 15.44 26.36
CA LYS A 829 13.77 15.76 26.12
C LYS A 829 13.95 16.72 24.95
N GLN A 830 13.25 16.50 23.84
CA GLN A 830 13.32 17.35 22.66
C GLN A 830 12.82 18.77 22.96
N ARG A 831 11.70 18.87 23.69
CA ARG A 831 11.14 20.15 24.11
C ARG A 831 12.06 20.88 25.06
N LEU A 832 12.62 20.22 26.06
CA LEU A 832 13.57 20.83 27.00
C LEU A 832 14.76 21.45 26.28
N ILE A 833 15.29 20.76 25.26
CA ILE A 833 16.36 21.29 24.41
C ILE A 833 15.87 22.55 23.69
N SER A 834 14.67 22.54 23.10
CA SER A 834 14.07 23.69 22.43
C SER A 834 13.87 24.86 23.38
N ASP A 835 13.27 24.64 24.56
CA ASP A 835 12.97 25.68 25.55
C ASP A 835 14.25 26.34 26.09
N VAL A 836 15.32 25.54 26.28
CA VAL A 836 16.65 26.05 26.66
C VAL A 836 17.26 26.88 25.54
N VAL A 837 17.25 26.37 24.30
CA VAL A 837 17.84 27.05 23.13
C VAL A 837 17.11 28.34 22.80
N THR A 838 15.79 28.37 22.96
CA THR A 838 14.95 29.55 22.71
C THR A 838 14.89 30.52 23.90
N GLY A 839 15.61 30.24 25.00
CA GLY A 839 15.63 31.10 26.19
C GLY A 839 14.35 31.12 27.03
N GLN A 840 13.45 30.16 26.80
CA GLN A 840 12.23 30.01 27.60
C GLN A 840 12.54 29.45 29.02
N ILE A 841 13.64 28.72 29.14
CA ILE A 841 14.16 28.22 30.41
C ILE A 841 15.54 28.87 30.66
N LYS A 842 15.66 29.54 31.80
CA LYS A 842 16.93 30.15 32.23
C LYS A 842 17.89 29.04 32.63
N VAL A 843 19.03 28.93 31.93
CA VAL A 843 20.14 28.08 32.34
C VAL A 843 21.00 28.89 33.29
N SER A 844 21.12 28.46 34.55
CA SER A 844 21.93 29.11 35.53
C SER A 844 23.43 29.06 35.25
#